data_e2077692620c4c57a46ec79301b41f6e
#
_entry.id   e2077692620c4c57a46ec79301b41f6e
#
_cell.length_a   1.000
_cell.length_b   1.000
_cell.length_c   1.000
_cell.angle_alpha   90.00
_cell.angle_beta   90.00
_cell.angle_gamma   90.00
#
_symmetry.space_group_name_H-M   'P 1'
#
loop_
_entity.id
_entity.type
_entity.pdbx_description
1 polymer ?
#
loop_
_entity_poly.entity_id
_entity_poly.type
_entity_poly.pdbx_seq_one_letter_code
_entity_poly.pdbx_strand_id
1 'polypeptide(L)'
;MRTKSSLINMGVNVFGQFFNLILAFAGRSMLVRYLSVDYLGVNGLLSNIFNVLSVTELGIGTAMLYGMYKPVADQDEQKITRLLNMYRRLYRLVAAGVAAAGIVLLPFLGYFIKGGTQIAHIRLYYILYLLQTVSSYLLTYRASIIFAHQKQYISNFVTYIFTVVRYLLQIILLAATKNYSLYLLVQIVCNILSNWVIARQAGKMYPYIDKDKHSLPTKEEKRKLYKNIGAMSMHKIGAVCVYNTDSLLMSAFVGLRSVGIYSNYRLILSSVSLFFQQIFASFTASVGNLGASEKSGKIYEVYRILYMASFLCYGYGVAMMALLFRPFITLTFGKEYVFGPFVVCLILMDFYFGGMRQVIMCFRDTMGVFWYDRYKPVLEAAINLVLSIILVQKYEIAGILMGTVLSFLFTSFWVEPYVFFKYAVKEGYRKKLKRFFGQYFLNFVIIAAVTAAVLLICSPVPETNFFWFIIKGIAGTICYFLLMTAVSWKREDARKLMSAVCGRLSDLLKLNYGKAFGYKLLGLRFLCRLFPSKSSVRYSMEMKRRKAVKEWISAFCGSMEYGGASIKDEKGKGGLKPEEKRVWCFWWQKPEHAPELVKICFRSLKEQFPEREAVIITEENIRNYIKLPDFVYQKLGEGKISFAFFSDILRMSLLAEYGGIWCDATIYLMDSPEKEMRNYEFYTVKGRRDKTYVSENRWSGFFIKAPKGCPLCAACRDLLYAYCRSQEELIDYFLIDYLIDFLYENDEAIRSLIDSVPVNNPGCHELQGLLNMPFSESAVRQTAEESCIFKLNYRREFQKETVHHEKTVYGWLAERTADK
;
A
#
# COMPACT_ATOMS: atom_id res chain seq x y z
N MET A 1 -5.94 11.10 -1.89
CA MET A 1 -6.91 10.01 -2.13
C MET A 1 -6.25 8.70 -2.60
N ARG A 2 -5.27 8.72 -3.51
CA ARG A 2 -4.62 7.51 -4.08
C ARG A 2 -4.01 6.56 -3.04
N THR A 3 -3.27 7.07 -2.07
CA THR A 3 -2.66 6.28 -0.99
C THR A 3 -3.66 5.58 -0.07
N LYS A 4 -4.81 6.21 0.20
CA LYS A 4 -5.86 5.63 1.06
C LYS A 4 -6.56 4.46 0.39
N SER A 5 -6.91 4.58 -0.90
CA SER A 5 -7.51 3.48 -1.69
C SER A 5 -6.53 2.31 -1.82
N SER A 6 -5.23 2.58 -1.99
CA SER A 6 -4.19 1.55 -2.07
C SER A 6 -4.06 0.76 -0.77
N LEU A 7 -4.07 1.42 0.39
CA LEU A 7 -4.02 0.76 1.70
C LEU A 7 -5.27 -0.08 1.98
N ILE A 8 -6.46 0.43 1.62
CA ILE A 8 -7.71 -0.33 1.76
C ILE A 8 -7.70 -1.55 0.83
N ASN A 9 -7.29 -1.38 -0.42
CA ASN A 9 -7.14 -2.49 -1.37
C ASN A 9 -6.20 -3.58 -0.82
N MET A 10 -5.06 -3.17 -0.27
CA MET A 10 -4.08 -4.10 0.31
C MET A 10 -4.66 -4.84 1.52
N GLY A 11 -5.30 -4.12 2.45
CA GLY A 11 -5.92 -4.72 3.63
C GLY A 11 -7.02 -5.74 3.27
N VAL A 12 -7.97 -5.35 2.41
CA VAL A 12 -9.05 -6.24 1.95
C VAL A 12 -8.49 -7.47 1.23
N ASN A 13 -7.44 -7.29 0.42
CA ASN A 13 -6.81 -8.40 -0.30
C ASN A 13 -6.13 -9.39 0.66
N VAL A 14 -5.32 -8.92 1.60
CA VAL A 14 -4.59 -9.79 2.55
C VAL A 14 -5.57 -10.58 3.44
N PHE A 15 -6.53 -9.89 4.06
CA PHE A 15 -7.53 -10.55 4.90
C PHE A 15 -8.41 -11.51 4.09
N GLY A 16 -8.88 -11.09 2.93
CA GLY A 16 -9.73 -11.91 2.07
C GLY A 16 -9.00 -13.16 1.57
N GLN A 17 -7.73 -13.05 1.19
CA GLN A 17 -6.90 -14.19 0.79
C GLN A 17 -6.70 -15.19 1.92
N PHE A 18 -6.44 -14.72 3.13
CA PHE A 18 -6.28 -15.59 4.29
C PHE A 18 -7.58 -16.38 4.60
N PHE A 19 -8.72 -15.69 4.64
CA PHE A 19 -10.02 -16.35 4.82
C PHE A 19 -10.35 -17.34 3.69
N ASN A 20 -10.08 -16.94 2.45
CA ASN A 20 -10.30 -17.81 1.29
C ASN A 20 -9.46 -19.08 1.39
N LEU A 21 -8.23 -18.99 1.85
CA LEU A 21 -7.36 -20.15 2.03
C LEU A 21 -7.94 -21.15 3.05
N ILE A 22 -8.36 -20.67 4.23
CA ILE A 22 -8.98 -21.50 5.27
C ILE A 22 -10.23 -22.20 4.73
N LEU A 23 -11.11 -21.45 4.08
CA LEU A 23 -12.35 -21.98 3.52
C LEU A 23 -12.09 -22.97 2.38
N ALA A 24 -11.08 -22.75 1.56
CA ALA A 24 -10.68 -23.65 0.50
C ALA A 24 -10.19 -25.01 1.06
N PHE A 25 -9.42 -24.99 2.14
CA PHE A 25 -8.99 -26.20 2.83
C PHE A 25 -10.17 -26.92 3.49
N ALA A 26 -11.03 -26.21 4.21
CA ALA A 26 -12.23 -26.80 4.80
C ALA A 26 -13.13 -27.46 3.74
N GLY A 27 -13.41 -26.74 2.63
CA GLY A 27 -14.21 -27.26 1.53
C GLY A 27 -13.61 -28.50 0.88
N ARG A 28 -12.28 -28.53 0.68
CA ARG A 28 -11.57 -29.69 0.13
C ARG A 28 -11.56 -30.88 1.09
N SER A 29 -11.31 -30.66 2.37
CA SER A 29 -11.37 -31.69 3.39
C SER A 29 -12.75 -32.38 3.44
N MET A 30 -13.81 -31.55 3.40
CA MET A 30 -15.18 -32.05 3.35
C MET A 30 -15.50 -32.82 2.04
N LEU A 31 -15.01 -32.32 0.90
CA LEU A 31 -15.18 -33.00 -0.38
C LEU A 31 -14.54 -34.40 -0.36
N VAL A 32 -13.32 -34.52 0.15
CA VAL A 32 -12.62 -35.80 0.27
C VAL A 32 -13.34 -36.73 1.27
N ARG A 33 -13.84 -36.18 2.39
CA ARG A 33 -14.53 -36.97 3.43
C ARG A 33 -15.86 -37.57 2.98
N TYR A 34 -16.67 -36.82 2.19
CA TYR A 34 -17.99 -37.21 1.81
C TYR A 34 -18.09 -37.89 0.45
N LEU A 35 -17.17 -37.60 -0.48
CA LEU A 35 -17.17 -38.23 -1.82
C LEU A 35 -15.93 -39.11 -1.99
N SER A 36 -14.83 -38.59 -2.47
CA SER A 36 -13.51 -39.21 -2.55
C SER A 36 -12.47 -38.20 -3.08
N VAL A 37 -11.20 -38.61 -3.04
CA VAL A 37 -10.10 -37.86 -3.64
C VAL A 37 -10.22 -37.76 -5.17
N ASP A 38 -10.88 -38.71 -5.81
CA ASP A 38 -11.04 -38.70 -7.25
C ASP A 38 -11.91 -37.55 -7.73
N TYR A 39 -12.93 -37.16 -6.95
CA TYR A 39 -13.72 -35.96 -7.22
C TYR A 39 -12.89 -34.66 -7.05
N LEU A 40 -11.93 -34.65 -6.11
CA LEU A 40 -10.96 -33.56 -6.00
C LEU A 40 -10.03 -33.53 -7.22
N GLY A 41 -9.65 -34.74 -7.72
CA GLY A 41 -8.91 -34.90 -8.98
C GLY A 41 -9.67 -34.35 -10.19
N VAL A 42 -10.97 -34.68 -10.31
CA VAL A 42 -11.85 -34.11 -11.36
C VAL A 42 -11.91 -32.60 -11.26
N ASN A 43 -12.09 -32.08 -10.06
CA ASN A 43 -12.10 -30.62 -9.84
C ASN A 43 -10.80 -29.96 -10.29
N GLY A 44 -9.66 -30.55 -9.94
CA GLY A 44 -8.34 -30.08 -10.37
C GLY A 44 -8.14 -30.17 -11.89
N LEU A 45 -8.45 -31.30 -12.47
CA LEU A 45 -8.34 -31.54 -13.93
C LEU A 45 -9.20 -30.55 -14.72
N LEU A 46 -10.52 -30.49 -14.40
CA LEU A 46 -11.44 -29.60 -15.12
C LEU A 46 -11.05 -28.14 -14.97
N SER A 47 -10.65 -27.70 -13.76
CA SER A 47 -10.15 -26.36 -13.53
C SER A 47 -8.94 -26.03 -14.42
N ASN A 48 -7.99 -26.96 -14.56
CA ASN A 48 -6.81 -26.75 -15.40
C ASN A 48 -7.14 -26.79 -16.90
N ILE A 49 -8.03 -27.66 -17.36
CA ILE A 49 -8.52 -27.65 -18.76
C ILE A 49 -9.14 -26.31 -19.10
N PHE A 50 -10.03 -25.77 -18.24
CA PHE A 50 -10.67 -24.49 -18.50
C PHE A 50 -9.74 -23.30 -18.31
N ASN A 51 -8.70 -23.38 -17.46
CA ASN A 51 -7.65 -22.39 -17.40
C ASN A 51 -6.84 -22.32 -18.71
N VAL A 52 -6.55 -23.47 -19.31
CA VAL A 52 -5.89 -23.52 -20.64
C VAL A 52 -6.81 -22.98 -21.74
N LEU A 53 -8.08 -23.34 -21.75
CA LEU A 53 -9.05 -22.79 -22.72
C LEU A 53 -9.22 -21.27 -22.54
N SER A 54 -9.06 -20.75 -21.34
CA SER A 54 -9.12 -19.32 -21.03
C SER A 54 -7.89 -18.52 -21.46
N VAL A 55 -6.89 -19.17 -22.08
CA VAL A 55 -5.68 -18.48 -22.62
C VAL A 55 -6.06 -17.39 -23.61
N THR A 56 -7.17 -17.54 -24.33
CA THR A 56 -7.69 -16.52 -25.28
C THR A 56 -8.08 -15.20 -24.58
N GLU A 57 -8.35 -15.21 -23.28
CA GLU A 57 -8.65 -14.01 -22.49
C GLU A 57 -7.40 -13.25 -22.02
N LEU A 58 -6.27 -13.94 -21.89
CA LEU A 58 -5.13 -13.53 -21.07
C LEU A 58 -4.44 -12.19 -21.42
N GLY A 59 -4.76 -11.60 -22.54
CA GLY A 59 -4.25 -10.25 -22.91
C GLY A 59 -5.32 -9.15 -22.86
N ILE A 60 -6.58 -9.53 -23.04
CA ILE A 60 -7.69 -8.59 -23.26
C ILE A 60 -7.95 -7.76 -22.01
N GLY A 61 -8.13 -8.40 -20.86
CA GLY A 61 -8.45 -7.72 -19.59
C GLY A 61 -7.41 -6.68 -19.19
N THR A 62 -6.14 -7.06 -19.25
CA THR A 62 -5.02 -6.17 -18.88
C THR A 62 -4.82 -5.02 -19.86
N ALA A 63 -4.91 -5.29 -21.16
CA ALA A 63 -4.79 -4.27 -22.21
C ALA A 63 -5.92 -3.24 -22.16
N MET A 64 -7.15 -3.70 -21.91
CA MET A 64 -8.33 -2.84 -21.77
C MET A 64 -8.25 -1.97 -20.53
N LEU A 65 -7.86 -2.54 -19.38
CA LEU A 65 -7.68 -1.79 -18.16
C LEU A 65 -6.61 -0.70 -18.33
N TYR A 66 -5.48 -1.04 -18.95
CA TYR A 66 -4.43 -0.08 -19.28
C TYR A 66 -4.96 1.05 -20.18
N GLY A 67 -5.75 0.70 -21.19
CA GLY A 67 -6.38 1.67 -22.09
C GLY A 67 -7.37 2.62 -21.40
N MET A 68 -7.96 2.23 -20.26
CA MET A 68 -8.90 3.04 -19.51
C MET A 68 -8.26 4.02 -18.52
N TYR A 69 -7.00 3.82 -18.08
CA TYR A 69 -6.39 4.68 -17.07
C TYR A 69 -6.31 6.15 -17.49
N LYS A 70 -5.91 6.43 -18.74
CA LYS A 70 -5.83 7.81 -19.23
C LYS A 70 -7.21 8.46 -19.36
N PRO A 71 -8.21 7.87 -20.06
CA PRO A 71 -9.57 8.42 -20.12
C PRO A 71 -10.19 8.65 -18.74
N VAL A 72 -9.93 7.76 -17.75
CA VAL A 72 -10.40 7.92 -16.37
C VAL A 72 -9.71 9.11 -15.69
N ALA A 73 -8.42 9.33 -15.93
CA ALA A 73 -7.70 10.48 -15.39
C ALA A 73 -8.18 11.80 -16.03
N ASP A 74 -8.47 11.77 -17.33
CA ASP A 74 -8.96 12.90 -18.13
C ASP A 74 -10.50 13.10 -17.97
N GLN A 75 -11.18 12.25 -17.21
CA GLN A 75 -12.66 12.23 -17.01
C GLN A 75 -13.46 12.15 -18.31
N ASP A 76 -12.91 11.55 -19.37
CA ASP A 76 -13.56 11.38 -20.67
C ASP A 76 -14.56 10.21 -20.62
N GLU A 77 -15.78 10.50 -20.14
CA GLU A 77 -16.86 9.50 -19.99
C GLU A 77 -17.25 8.85 -21.33
N GLN A 78 -17.20 9.59 -22.43
CA GLN A 78 -17.54 9.04 -23.76
C GLN A 78 -16.52 8.01 -24.22
N LYS A 79 -15.24 8.29 -24.03
CA LYS A 79 -14.17 7.37 -24.40
C LYS A 79 -14.16 6.13 -23.50
N ILE A 80 -14.42 6.30 -22.20
CA ILE A 80 -14.57 5.18 -21.27
C ILE A 80 -15.72 4.27 -21.72
N THR A 81 -16.88 4.84 -22.07
CA THR A 81 -18.05 4.09 -22.53
C THR A 81 -17.75 3.32 -23.83
N ARG A 82 -17.08 3.95 -24.81
CA ARG A 82 -16.69 3.30 -26.06
C ARG A 82 -15.73 2.12 -25.82
N LEU A 83 -14.73 2.29 -24.97
CA LEU A 83 -13.79 1.23 -24.60
C LEU A 83 -14.53 0.08 -23.87
N LEU A 84 -15.43 0.38 -22.95
CA LEU A 84 -16.21 -0.62 -22.21
C LEU A 84 -17.13 -1.43 -23.12
N ASN A 85 -17.78 -0.78 -24.12
CA ASN A 85 -18.60 -1.45 -25.13
C ASN A 85 -17.77 -2.39 -26.02
N MET A 86 -16.56 -1.98 -26.40
CA MET A 86 -15.64 -2.85 -27.12
C MET A 86 -15.21 -4.04 -26.26
N TYR A 87 -14.91 -3.83 -24.98
CA TYR A 87 -14.59 -4.86 -24.00
C TYR A 87 -15.73 -5.88 -23.89
N ARG A 88 -16.97 -5.42 -23.75
CA ARG A 88 -18.15 -6.27 -23.74
C ARG A 88 -18.26 -7.15 -25.01
N ARG A 89 -17.98 -6.59 -26.20
CA ARG A 89 -18.01 -7.38 -27.47
C ARG A 89 -16.90 -8.43 -27.50
N LEU A 90 -15.68 -8.05 -27.10
CA LEU A 90 -14.55 -8.98 -27.06
C LEU A 90 -14.80 -10.14 -26.09
N TYR A 91 -15.33 -9.85 -24.88
CA TYR A 91 -15.63 -10.91 -23.90
C TYR A 91 -16.75 -11.84 -24.36
N ARG A 92 -17.74 -11.36 -25.11
CA ARG A 92 -18.73 -12.22 -25.73
C ARG A 92 -18.13 -13.14 -26.78
N LEU A 93 -17.20 -12.64 -27.59
CA LEU A 93 -16.47 -13.46 -28.56
C LEU A 93 -15.60 -14.51 -27.87
N VAL A 94 -14.90 -14.14 -26.79
CA VAL A 94 -14.13 -15.08 -25.97
C VAL A 94 -15.05 -16.14 -25.36
N ALA A 95 -16.18 -15.75 -24.79
CA ALA A 95 -17.17 -16.67 -24.22
C ALA A 95 -17.67 -17.68 -25.27
N ALA A 96 -18.00 -17.20 -26.48
CA ALA A 96 -18.43 -18.06 -27.59
C ALA A 96 -17.28 -18.99 -28.06
N GLY A 97 -16.05 -18.49 -28.18
CA GLY A 97 -14.88 -19.26 -28.52
C GLY A 97 -14.55 -20.35 -27.49
N VAL A 98 -14.59 -20.02 -26.21
CA VAL A 98 -14.38 -20.99 -25.11
C VAL A 98 -15.50 -22.03 -25.08
N ALA A 99 -16.77 -21.62 -25.32
CA ALA A 99 -17.90 -22.55 -25.42
C ALA A 99 -17.71 -23.53 -26.58
N ALA A 100 -17.39 -23.03 -27.78
CA ALA A 100 -17.15 -23.86 -28.95
C ALA A 100 -15.98 -24.82 -28.76
N ALA A 101 -14.84 -24.34 -28.30
CA ALA A 101 -13.66 -25.15 -28.02
C ALA A 101 -13.94 -26.20 -26.92
N GLY A 102 -14.70 -25.83 -25.90
CA GLY A 102 -15.12 -26.74 -24.82
C GLY A 102 -16.04 -27.84 -25.32
N ILE A 103 -16.99 -27.53 -26.22
CA ILE A 103 -17.86 -28.55 -26.84
C ILE A 103 -17.03 -29.50 -27.72
N VAL A 104 -16.09 -28.99 -28.52
CA VAL A 104 -15.19 -29.80 -29.36
C VAL A 104 -14.31 -30.72 -28.50
N LEU A 105 -13.88 -30.32 -27.33
CA LEU A 105 -13.06 -31.13 -26.42
C LEU A 105 -13.85 -32.22 -25.68
N LEU A 106 -15.18 -32.11 -25.59
CA LEU A 106 -16.03 -33.05 -24.82
C LEU A 106 -15.87 -34.54 -25.24
N PRO A 107 -15.81 -34.90 -26.55
CA PRO A 107 -15.56 -36.28 -26.96
C PRO A 107 -14.18 -36.79 -26.53
N PHE A 108 -13.18 -35.89 -26.46
CA PHE A 108 -11.79 -36.27 -26.19
C PHE A 108 -11.49 -36.32 -24.67
N LEU A 109 -12.48 -36.06 -23.81
CA LEU A 109 -12.30 -36.04 -22.37
C LEU A 109 -11.70 -37.36 -21.81
N GLY A 110 -12.05 -38.50 -22.46
CA GLY A 110 -11.53 -39.83 -22.08
C GLY A 110 -10.00 -39.96 -22.22
N TYR A 111 -9.37 -39.25 -23.15
CA TYR A 111 -7.91 -39.27 -23.31
C TYR A 111 -7.16 -38.58 -22.15
N PHE A 112 -7.83 -37.71 -21.44
CA PHE A 112 -7.25 -37.01 -20.29
C PHE A 112 -7.43 -37.75 -18.96
N ILE A 113 -8.11 -38.93 -18.97
CA ILE A 113 -8.46 -39.66 -17.77
C ILE A 113 -7.99 -41.09 -17.90
N LYS A 114 -6.88 -41.46 -17.25
CA LYS A 114 -6.36 -42.82 -17.21
C LYS A 114 -7.26 -43.74 -16.36
N GLY A 115 -7.55 -44.93 -16.84
CA GLY A 115 -8.22 -45.97 -16.04
C GLY A 115 -9.75 -46.08 -16.22
N GLY A 116 -10.30 -45.40 -17.25
CA GLY A 116 -11.75 -45.43 -17.48
C GLY A 116 -12.54 -44.73 -16.36
N THR A 117 -13.65 -44.15 -16.72
CA THR A 117 -14.40 -43.32 -15.76
C THR A 117 -15.17 -44.20 -14.76
N GLN A 118 -14.56 -44.51 -13.60
CA GLN A 118 -15.34 -45.01 -12.44
C GLN A 118 -16.23 -43.90 -11.84
N ILE A 119 -16.02 -42.63 -12.30
CA ILE A 119 -16.85 -41.51 -11.84
C ILE A 119 -18.05 -41.35 -12.74
N ALA A 120 -19.21 -41.73 -12.21
CA ALA A 120 -20.48 -41.51 -12.88
C ALA A 120 -20.67 -40.03 -13.25
N HIS A 121 -21.22 -39.78 -14.43
CA HIS A 121 -21.61 -38.43 -14.89
C HIS A 121 -20.46 -37.43 -15.14
N ILE A 122 -19.20 -37.85 -15.41
CA ILE A 122 -18.06 -36.91 -15.66
C ILE A 122 -18.33 -35.92 -16.79
N ARG A 123 -19.09 -36.33 -17.83
CA ARG A 123 -19.50 -35.44 -18.93
C ARG A 123 -20.40 -34.31 -18.43
N LEU A 124 -21.30 -34.60 -17.49
CA LEU A 124 -22.16 -33.59 -16.86
C LEU A 124 -21.30 -32.60 -16.07
N TYR A 125 -20.33 -33.05 -15.28
CA TYR A 125 -19.43 -32.21 -14.53
C TYR A 125 -18.62 -31.29 -15.45
N TYR A 126 -18.14 -31.84 -16.58
CA TYR A 126 -17.46 -31.02 -17.59
C TYR A 126 -18.36 -29.90 -18.15
N ILE A 127 -19.61 -30.22 -18.50
CA ILE A 127 -20.57 -29.23 -19.01
C ILE A 127 -20.87 -28.15 -17.95
N LEU A 128 -21.01 -28.56 -16.68
CA LEU A 128 -21.20 -27.58 -15.59
C LEU A 128 -19.99 -26.63 -15.43
N TYR A 129 -18.79 -27.16 -15.52
CA TYR A 129 -17.56 -26.34 -15.52
C TYR A 129 -17.46 -25.40 -16.72
N LEU A 130 -17.84 -25.92 -17.91
CA LEU A 130 -17.90 -25.10 -19.13
C LEU A 130 -18.89 -23.96 -18.96
N LEU A 131 -20.09 -24.25 -18.43
CA LEU A 131 -21.13 -23.25 -18.15
C LEU A 131 -20.65 -22.19 -17.14
N GLN A 132 -19.98 -22.61 -16.08
CA GLN A 132 -19.38 -21.73 -15.10
C GLN A 132 -18.35 -20.77 -15.75
N THR A 133 -17.46 -21.32 -16.56
CA THR A 133 -16.41 -20.53 -17.23
C THR A 133 -17.00 -19.55 -18.21
N VAL A 134 -17.92 -19.97 -19.08
CA VAL A 134 -18.59 -19.11 -20.05
C VAL A 134 -19.40 -18.02 -19.36
N SER A 135 -20.16 -18.35 -18.30
CA SER A 135 -20.97 -17.36 -17.55
C SER A 135 -20.10 -16.29 -16.87
N SER A 136 -18.89 -16.63 -16.46
CA SER A 136 -17.98 -15.67 -15.82
C SER A 136 -17.62 -14.51 -16.76
N TYR A 137 -17.53 -14.76 -18.07
CA TYR A 137 -17.17 -13.73 -19.05
C TYR A 137 -18.28 -12.72 -19.35
N LEU A 138 -19.54 -13.08 -19.16
CA LEU A 138 -20.67 -12.24 -19.60
C LEU A 138 -20.79 -10.91 -18.87
N LEU A 139 -20.38 -10.84 -17.59
CA LEU A 139 -20.55 -9.67 -16.74
C LEU A 139 -19.24 -9.07 -16.24
N THR A 140 -18.13 -9.79 -16.30
CA THR A 140 -16.83 -9.37 -15.75
C THR A 140 -16.29 -8.06 -16.33
N TYR A 141 -16.63 -7.73 -17.59
CA TYR A 141 -16.20 -6.48 -18.22
C TYR A 141 -16.61 -5.22 -17.42
N ARG A 142 -17.71 -5.26 -16.66
CA ARG A 142 -18.16 -4.12 -15.84
C ARG A 142 -17.29 -3.90 -14.60
N ALA A 143 -16.62 -4.92 -14.09
CA ALA A 143 -15.68 -4.77 -12.98
C ALA A 143 -14.47 -3.91 -13.35
N SER A 144 -14.09 -3.89 -14.63
CA SER A 144 -12.91 -3.16 -15.10
C SER A 144 -12.99 -1.66 -14.86
N ILE A 145 -14.18 -1.05 -14.87
CA ILE A 145 -14.33 0.39 -14.57
C ILE A 145 -14.07 0.69 -13.10
N ILE A 146 -14.50 -0.21 -12.18
CA ILE A 146 -14.22 -0.09 -10.75
C ILE A 146 -12.70 -0.18 -10.52
N PHE A 147 -12.01 -1.07 -11.25
CA PHE A 147 -10.56 -1.25 -11.19
C PHE A 147 -9.82 -0.02 -11.74
N ALA A 148 -10.27 0.52 -12.88
CA ALA A 148 -9.69 1.72 -13.48
C ALA A 148 -9.75 2.95 -12.54
N HIS A 149 -10.80 3.06 -11.75
CA HIS A 149 -10.95 4.08 -10.70
C HIS A 149 -10.27 3.73 -9.38
N GLN A 150 -9.40 2.70 -9.32
CA GLN A 150 -8.66 2.26 -8.13
C GLN A 150 -9.53 1.86 -6.93
N LYS A 151 -10.79 1.50 -7.16
CA LYS A 151 -11.75 1.05 -6.13
C LYS A 151 -11.92 -0.47 -6.11
N GLN A 152 -10.89 -1.22 -6.49
CA GLN A 152 -10.89 -2.69 -6.60
C GLN A 152 -11.39 -3.38 -5.31
N TYR A 153 -11.16 -2.77 -4.14
CA TYR A 153 -11.63 -3.30 -2.86
C TYR A 153 -13.14 -3.57 -2.83
N ILE A 154 -13.94 -2.83 -3.60
CA ILE A 154 -15.41 -3.03 -3.68
C ILE A 154 -15.72 -4.37 -4.36
N SER A 155 -15.12 -4.63 -5.52
CA SER A 155 -15.29 -5.91 -6.22
C SER A 155 -14.77 -7.07 -5.41
N ASN A 156 -13.58 -6.93 -4.80
CA ASN A 156 -12.99 -7.99 -4.00
C ASN A 156 -13.82 -8.30 -2.76
N PHE A 157 -14.36 -7.30 -2.07
CA PHE A 157 -15.22 -7.49 -0.92
C PHE A 157 -16.49 -8.29 -1.27
N VAL A 158 -17.17 -7.94 -2.37
CA VAL A 158 -18.33 -8.70 -2.86
C VAL A 158 -17.93 -10.14 -3.19
N THR A 159 -16.82 -10.32 -3.90
CA THR A 159 -16.31 -11.67 -4.25
C THR A 159 -16.03 -12.50 -3.00
N TYR A 160 -15.42 -11.93 -1.97
CA TYR A 160 -15.12 -12.65 -0.73
C TYR A 160 -16.39 -13.06 0.02
N ILE A 161 -17.40 -12.18 0.09
CA ILE A 161 -18.71 -12.54 0.70
C ILE A 161 -19.32 -13.74 -0.02
N PHE A 162 -19.42 -13.67 -1.36
CA PHE A 162 -19.99 -14.78 -2.13
C PHE A 162 -19.12 -16.04 -2.06
N THR A 163 -17.82 -15.93 -1.88
CA THR A 163 -16.92 -17.06 -1.64
C THR A 163 -17.24 -17.74 -0.30
N VAL A 164 -17.42 -16.97 0.76
CA VAL A 164 -17.83 -17.50 2.07
C VAL A 164 -19.19 -18.23 1.97
N VAL A 165 -20.20 -17.55 1.39
CA VAL A 165 -21.53 -18.13 1.18
C VAL A 165 -21.45 -19.43 0.37
N ARG A 166 -20.69 -19.42 -0.70
CA ARG A 166 -20.46 -20.61 -1.54
C ARG A 166 -19.90 -21.78 -0.75
N TYR A 167 -18.81 -21.59 0.00
CA TYR A 167 -18.21 -22.68 0.77
C TYR A 167 -19.14 -23.20 1.85
N LEU A 168 -19.86 -22.32 2.55
CA LEU A 168 -20.84 -22.72 3.55
C LEU A 168 -21.96 -23.58 2.92
N LEU A 169 -22.56 -23.11 1.82
CA LEU A 169 -23.58 -23.85 1.12
C LEU A 169 -23.07 -25.18 0.56
N GLN A 170 -21.86 -25.18 -0.01
CA GLN A 170 -21.21 -26.40 -0.52
C GLN A 170 -20.99 -27.43 0.58
N ILE A 171 -20.51 -27.03 1.76
CA ILE A 171 -20.29 -27.91 2.91
C ILE A 171 -21.63 -28.51 3.38
N ILE A 172 -22.66 -27.67 3.58
CA ILE A 172 -23.97 -28.08 4.06
C ILE A 172 -24.64 -29.08 3.07
N LEU A 173 -24.66 -28.72 1.78
CA LEU A 173 -25.27 -29.55 0.77
C LEU A 173 -24.51 -30.85 0.55
N LEU A 174 -23.19 -30.81 0.61
CA LEU A 174 -22.36 -31.99 0.47
C LEU A 174 -22.56 -32.98 1.65
N ALA A 175 -22.66 -32.44 2.87
CA ALA A 175 -22.98 -33.28 4.04
C ALA A 175 -24.38 -33.90 3.98
N ALA A 176 -25.36 -33.14 3.48
CA ALA A 176 -26.75 -33.62 3.38
C ALA A 176 -27.01 -34.61 2.22
N THR A 177 -26.39 -34.33 1.04
CA THR A 177 -26.79 -35.02 -0.20
C THR A 177 -25.70 -35.92 -0.80
N LYS A 178 -24.43 -35.72 -0.44
CA LYS A 178 -23.25 -36.37 -1.02
C LYS A 178 -23.23 -36.27 -2.57
N ASN A 179 -23.80 -35.21 -3.14
CA ASN A 179 -24.00 -35.04 -4.58
C ASN A 179 -23.05 -33.95 -5.12
N TYR A 180 -22.12 -34.37 -5.97
CA TYR A 180 -21.14 -33.44 -6.58
C TYR A 180 -21.77 -32.48 -7.61
N SER A 181 -22.86 -32.86 -8.28
CA SER A 181 -23.55 -31.94 -9.20
C SER A 181 -24.12 -30.73 -8.47
N LEU A 182 -24.71 -30.95 -7.27
CA LEU A 182 -25.23 -29.85 -6.45
C LEU A 182 -24.10 -28.97 -5.94
N TYR A 183 -22.97 -29.55 -5.57
CA TYR A 183 -21.76 -28.80 -5.20
C TYR A 183 -21.32 -27.85 -6.32
N LEU A 184 -21.29 -28.30 -7.58
CA LEU A 184 -20.95 -27.48 -8.74
C LEU A 184 -22.01 -26.41 -9.06
N LEU A 185 -23.31 -26.77 -8.95
CA LEU A 185 -24.39 -25.79 -9.17
C LEU A 185 -24.33 -24.62 -8.21
N VAL A 186 -24.08 -24.84 -6.92
CA VAL A 186 -23.86 -23.78 -5.94
C VAL A 186 -22.71 -22.87 -6.37
N GLN A 187 -21.62 -23.45 -6.87
CA GLN A 187 -20.47 -22.68 -7.35
C GLN A 187 -20.84 -21.78 -8.53
N ILE A 188 -21.61 -22.29 -9.49
CA ILE A 188 -22.09 -21.54 -10.66
C ILE A 188 -23.00 -20.39 -10.21
N VAL A 189 -24.00 -20.69 -9.39
CA VAL A 189 -24.98 -19.69 -8.93
C VAL A 189 -24.30 -18.57 -8.15
N CYS A 190 -23.45 -18.91 -7.19
CA CYS A 190 -22.71 -17.92 -6.41
C CYS A 190 -21.79 -17.04 -7.28
N ASN A 191 -21.16 -17.63 -8.29
CA ASN A 191 -20.32 -16.88 -9.23
C ASN A 191 -21.14 -15.90 -10.08
N ILE A 192 -22.25 -16.34 -10.64
CA ILE A 192 -23.16 -15.49 -11.42
C ILE A 192 -23.70 -14.35 -10.56
N LEU A 193 -24.18 -14.66 -9.35
CA LEU A 193 -24.70 -13.64 -8.43
C LEU A 193 -23.65 -12.63 -8.02
N SER A 194 -22.44 -13.08 -7.72
CA SER A 194 -21.31 -12.19 -7.40
C SER A 194 -21.01 -11.22 -8.55
N ASN A 195 -20.89 -11.75 -9.77
CA ASN A 195 -20.64 -10.93 -10.95
C ASN A 195 -21.80 -9.97 -11.27
N TRP A 196 -23.03 -10.41 -11.03
CA TRP A 196 -24.22 -9.58 -11.20
C TRP A 196 -24.26 -8.41 -10.20
N VAL A 197 -23.96 -8.68 -8.91
CA VAL A 197 -23.88 -7.63 -7.87
C VAL A 197 -22.80 -6.62 -8.21
N ILE A 198 -21.61 -7.09 -8.63
CA ILE A 198 -20.49 -6.22 -9.04
C ILE A 198 -20.91 -5.36 -10.26
N ALA A 199 -21.54 -5.98 -11.26
CA ALA A 199 -22.01 -5.28 -12.45
C ALA A 199 -23.08 -4.23 -12.13
N ARG A 200 -24.01 -4.54 -11.22
CA ARG A 200 -25.03 -3.59 -10.73
C ARG A 200 -24.41 -2.43 -9.95
N GLN A 201 -23.44 -2.73 -9.12
CA GLN A 201 -22.69 -1.70 -8.35
C GLN A 201 -21.91 -0.77 -9.29
N ALA A 202 -21.26 -1.32 -10.32
CA ALA A 202 -20.58 -0.52 -11.35
C ALA A 202 -21.55 0.44 -12.07
N GLY A 203 -22.75 -0.05 -12.45
CA GLY A 203 -23.78 0.79 -13.07
C GLY A 203 -24.32 1.90 -12.15
N LYS A 204 -24.46 1.62 -10.84
CA LYS A 204 -24.86 2.63 -9.85
C LYS A 204 -23.79 3.70 -9.63
N MET A 205 -22.52 3.30 -9.60
CA MET A 205 -21.41 4.22 -9.36
C MET A 205 -21.04 5.05 -10.59
N TYR A 206 -21.30 4.54 -11.80
CA TYR A 206 -20.93 5.14 -13.08
C TYR A 206 -22.11 5.07 -14.06
N PRO A 207 -23.20 5.84 -13.85
CA PRO A 207 -24.43 5.75 -14.64
C PRO A 207 -24.25 6.02 -16.15
N TYR A 208 -23.20 6.75 -16.52
CA TYR A 208 -22.89 7.10 -17.90
C TYR A 208 -22.56 5.88 -18.80
N ILE A 209 -22.10 4.75 -18.21
CA ILE A 209 -21.76 3.53 -18.97
C ILE A 209 -22.99 2.85 -19.60
N ASP A 210 -24.18 3.13 -19.10
CA ASP A 210 -25.42 2.55 -19.60
C ASP A 210 -26.17 3.49 -20.56
N LYS A 211 -25.74 4.76 -20.72
CA LYS A 211 -26.40 5.77 -21.58
C LYS A 211 -26.23 5.45 -23.08
N ASP A 212 -25.04 4.99 -23.49
CA ASP A 212 -24.74 4.65 -24.88
C ASP A 212 -24.08 3.27 -24.97
N LYS A 213 -24.90 2.26 -25.34
CA LYS A 213 -24.49 0.85 -25.43
C LYS A 213 -23.93 0.45 -26.80
N HIS A 214 -23.94 1.35 -27.77
CA HIS A 214 -23.61 1.05 -29.17
C HIS A 214 -22.33 1.73 -29.66
N SER A 215 -21.91 2.82 -29.04
CA SER A 215 -20.68 3.53 -29.43
C SER A 215 -19.43 2.65 -29.30
N LEU A 216 -18.54 2.77 -30.28
CA LEU A 216 -17.30 2.01 -30.34
C LEU A 216 -16.11 2.96 -30.55
N PRO A 217 -14.90 2.55 -30.13
CA PRO A 217 -13.68 3.28 -30.41
C PRO A 217 -13.43 3.47 -31.92
N THR A 218 -12.70 4.51 -32.27
CA THR A 218 -12.30 4.80 -33.66
C THR A 218 -11.41 3.69 -34.22
N LYS A 219 -11.21 3.69 -35.57
CA LYS A 219 -10.34 2.71 -36.25
C LYS A 219 -8.90 2.75 -35.69
N GLU A 220 -8.35 3.93 -35.42
CA GLU A 220 -7.01 4.09 -34.85
C GLU A 220 -6.92 3.55 -33.42
N GLU A 221 -7.90 3.87 -32.56
CA GLU A 221 -7.97 3.39 -31.18
C GLU A 221 -8.06 1.85 -31.15
N LYS A 222 -8.87 1.26 -32.02
CA LYS A 222 -8.98 -0.21 -32.17
C LYS A 222 -7.64 -0.82 -32.58
N ARG A 223 -6.94 -0.26 -33.57
CA ARG A 223 -5.64 -0.77 -34.06
C ARG A 223 -4.60 -0.75 -32.93
N LYS A 224 -4.55 0.34 -32.16
CA LYS A 224 -3.64 0.48 -31.03
C LYS A 224 -3.95 -0.53 -29.91
N LEU A 225 -5.23 -0.74 -29.65
CA LEU A 225 -5.69 -1.69 -28.66
C LEU A 225 -5.39 -3.14 -29.06
N TYR A 226 -5.67 -3.56 -30.29
CA TYR A 226 -5.36 -4.90 -30.77
C TYR A 226 -3.85 -5.18 -30.75
N LYS A 227 -3.00 -4.19 -31.07
CA LYS A 227 -1.54 -4.31 -30.98
C LYS A 227 -1.12 -4.59 -29.52
N ASN A 228 -1.71 -3.88 -28.55
CA ASN A 228 -1.43 -4.08 -27.14
C ASN A 228 -1.93 -5.45 -26.63
N ILE A 229 -3.13 -5.88 -27.07
CA ILE A 229 -3.68 -7.20 -26.73
C ILE A 229 -2.75 -8.29 -27.25
N GLY A 230 -2.33 -8.23 -28.51
CA GLY A 230 -1.43 -9.24 -29.10
C GLY A 230 -0.10 -9.35 -28.37
N ALA A 231 0.52 -8.22 -28.02
CA ALA A 231 1.77 -8.20 -27.27
C ALA A 231 1.62 -8.83 -25.87
N MET A 232 0.53 -8.51 -25.16
CA MET A 232 0.27 -9.06 -23.82
C MET A 232 -0.13 -10.54 -23.83
N SER A 233 -0.83 -10.98 -24.88
CA SER A 233 -1.26 -12.39 -25.03
C SER A 233 -0.06 -13.33 -25.17
N MET A 234 0.93 -12.96 -25.97
CA MET A 234 2.12 -13.80 -26.21
C MET A 234 2.87 -14.15 -24.92
N HIS A 235 3.07 -13.14 -24.04
CA HIS A 235 3.73 -13.39 -22.76
C HIS A 235 2.94 -14.32 -21.83
N LYS A 236 1.61 -14.22 -21.85
CA LYS A 236 0.75 -15.02 -20.96
C LYS A 236 0.51 -16.43 -21.44
N ILE A 237 0.48 -16.67 -22.77
CA ILE A 237 0.35 -18.00 -23.34
C ILE A 237 1.46 -18.93 -22.84
N GLY A 238 2.72 -18.48 -22.91
CA GLY A 238 3.86 -19.29 -22.45
C GLY A 238 3.75 -19.65 -20.97
N ALA A 239 3.38 -18.70 -20.12
CA ALA A 239 3.22 -18.95 -18.68
C ALA A 239 2.11 -19.98 -18.37
N VAL A 240 0.95 -19.85 -19.02
CA VAL A 240 -0.18 -20.77 -18.80
C VAL A 240 0.14 -22.19 -19.28
N CYS A 241 0.82 -22.32 -20.41
CA CYS A 241 1.24 -23.63 -20.91
C CYS A 241 2.19 -24.34 -19.93
N VAL A 242 3.14 -23.65 -19.32
CA VAL A 242 4.06 -24.27 -18.36
C VAL A 242 3.33 -24.70 -17.09
N TYR A 243 2.48 -23.85 -16.50
CA TYR A 243 1.91 -24.10 -15.18
C TYR A 243 0.72 -25.06 -15.14
N ASN A 244 0.01 -25.30 -16.25
CA ASN A 244 -1.20 -26.12 -16.23
C ASN A 244 -1.02 -27.49 -16.91
N THR A 245 0.05 -27.71 -17.68
CA THR A 245 0.34 -28.98 -18.36
C THR A 245 0.62 -30.12 -17.39
N ASP A 246 1.26 -29.87 -16.26
CA ASP A 246 1.59 -30.88 -15.26
C ASP A 246 0.37 -31.68 -14.81
N SER A 247 -0.74 -31.01 -14.50
CA SER A 247 -1.96 -31.64 -14.06
C SER A 247 -2.65 -32.43 -15.17
N LEU A 248 -2.55 -31.95 -16.42
CA LEU A 248 -3.09 -32.69 -17.60
C LEU A 248 -2.30 -33.96 -17.84
N LEU A 249 -0.99 -33.90 -17.84
CA LEU A 249 -0.12 -35.06 -17.98
C LEU A 249 -0.27 -36.03 -16.81
N MET A 250 -0.39 -35.52 -15.59
CA MET A 250 -0.61 -36.31 -14.40
C MET A 250 -1.94 -37.09 -14.47
N SER A 251 -3.00 -36.44 -14.97
CA SER A 251 -4.29 -37.12 -15.18
C SER A 251 -4.24 -38.18 -16.29
N ALA A 252 -3.59 -37.87 -17.41
CA ALA A 252 -3.52 -38.72 -18.57
C ALA A 252 -2.63 -39.98 -18.35
N PHE A 253 -1.51 -39.82 -17.64
CA PHE A 253 -0.51 -40.89 -17.48
C PHE A 253 -0.57 -41.61 -16.12
N VAL A 254 -0.91 -40.89 -15.04
CA VAL A 254 -0.88 -41.44 -13.68
C VAL A 254 -2.27 -41.69 -13.12
N GLY A 255 -3.18 -40.73 -13.30
CA GLY A 255 -4.60 -40.87 -12.90
C GLY A 255 -5.11 -39.70 -12.04
N LEU A 256 -6.43 -39.62 -11.92
CA LEU A 256 -7.15 -38.52 -11.24
C LEU A 256 -6.81 -38.42 -9.76
N ARG A 257 -6.61 -39.53 -9.06
CA ARG A 257 -6.23 -39.56 -7.64
C ARG A 257 -4.95 -38.75 -7.40
N SER A 258 -3.96 -38.90 -8.25
CA SER A 258 -2.69 -38.18 -8.19
C SER A 258 -2.85 -36.69 -8.42
N VAL A 259 -3.72 -36.27 -9.33
CA VAL A 259 -4.08 -34.86 -9.54
C VAL A 259 -4.76 -34.29 -8.30
N GLY A 260 -5.67 -35.07 -7.67
CA GLY A 260 -6.34 -34.64 -6.43
C GLY A 260 -5.34 -34.39 -5.29
N ILE A 261 -4.45 -35.35 -5.05
CA ILE A 261 -3.41 -35.23 -4.04
C ILE A 261 -2.50 -34.03 -4.34
N TYR A 262 -1.97 -33.92 -5.57
CA TYR A 262 -1.10 -32.81 -6.00
C TYR A 262 -1.76 -31.45 -5.87
N SER A 263 -3.07 -31.37 -6.13
CA SER A 263 -3.81 -30.11 -6.02
C SER A 263 -3.81 -29.52 -4.59
N ASN A 264 -3.71 -30.37 -3.55
CA ASN A 264 -3.58 -29.91 -2.17
C ASN A 264 -2.22 -29.28 -1.89
N TYR A 265 -1.14 -29.88 -2.38
CA TYR A 265 0.20 -29.30 -2.30
C TYR A 265 0.28 -27.98 -3.08
N ARG A 266 -0.28 -27.95 -4.28
CA ARG A 266 -0.34 -26.74 -5.12
C ARG A 266 -1.09 -25.58 -4.46
N LEU A 267 -2.16 -25.86 -3.71
CA LEU A 267 -2.90 -24.82 -2.98
C LEU A 267 -2.03 -24.15 -1.93
N ILE A 268 -1.26 -24.93 -1.14
CA ILE A 268 -0.34 -24.39 -0.14
C ILE A 268 0.76 -23.56 -0.82
N LEU A 269 1.42 -24.14 -1.83
CA LEU A 269 2.49 -23.50 -2.59
C LEU A 269 2.05 -22.16 -3.20
N SER A 270 0.90 -22.16 -3.86
CA SER A 270 0.37 -20.94 -4.50
C SER A 270 0.05 -19.86 -3.49
N SER A 271 -0.48 -20.22 -2.33
CA SER A 271 -0.80 -19.27 -1.26
C SER A 271 0.45 -18.64 -0.66
N VAL A 272 1.47 -19.44 -0.36
CA VAL A 272 2.77 -18.94 0.14
C VAL A 272 3.47 -18.11 -0.93
N SER A 273 3.45 -18.56 -2.19
CA SER A 273 4.02 -17.80 -3.31
C SER A 273 3.35 -16.45 -3.50
N LEU A 274 2.02 -16.36 -3.45
CA LEU A 274 1.28 -15.11 -3.57
C LEU A 274 1.64 -14.13 -2.44
N PHE A 275 1.80 -14.62 -1.21
CA PHE A 275 2.22 -13.80 -0.09
C PHE A 275 3.61 -13.19 -0.32
N PHE A 276 4.59 -13.99 -0.72
CA PHE A 276 5.92 -13.48 -1.02
C PHE A 276 5.95 -12.56 -2.25
N GLN A 277 5.19 -12.89 -3.29
CA GLN A 277 5.06 -12.02 -4.47
C GLN A 277 4.55 -10.62 -4.13
N GLN A 278 3.61 -10.48 -3.18
CA GLN A 278 3.13 -9.17 -2.73
C GLN A 278 4.24 -8.34 -2.07
N ILE A 279 5.14 -9.00 -1.32
CA ILE A 279 6.32 -8.32 -0.73
C ILE A 279 7.18 -7.72 -1.85
N PHE A 280 7.55 -8.53 -2.85
CA PHE A 280 8.42 -8.08 -3.96
C PHE A 280 7.72 -7.11 -4.91
N ALA A 281 6.42 -7.24 -5.15
CA ALA A 281 5.63 -6.31 -5.94
C ALA A 281 5.64 -4.87 -5.36
N SER A 282 5.79 -4.72 -4.03
CA SER A 282 5.91 -3.41 -3.39
C SER A 282 7.16 -2.63 -3.82
N PHE A 283 8.20 -3.31 -4.27
CA PHE A 283 9.45 -2.69 -4.74
C PHE A 283 9.45 -2.34 -6.22
N THR A 284 8.48 -2.82 -7.00
CA THR A 284 8.45 -2.65 -8.46
C THR A 284 8.56 -1.20 -8.91
N ALA A 285 7.81 -0.29 -8.28
CA ALA A 285 7.87 1.14 -8.59
C ALA A 285 9.23 1.77 -8.27
N SER A 286 9.83 1.39 -7.14
CA SER A 286 11.15 1.86 -6.72
C SER A 286 12.26 1.36 -7.65
N VAL A 287 12.17 0.10 -8.10
CA VAL A 287 13.11 -0.51 -9.06
C VAL A 287 12.96 0.16 -10.44
N GLY A 288 11.73 0.48 -10.86
CA GLY A 288 11.50 1.22 -12.11
C GLY A 288 12.13 2.60 -12.10
N ASN A 289 11.95 3.37 -11.04
CA ASN A 289 12.59 4.68 -10.88
C ASN A 289 14.13 4.56 -10.82
N LEU A 290 14.65 3.56 -10.12
CA LEU A 290 16.09 3.29 -10.06
C LEU A 290 16.68 3.04 -11.44
N GLY A 291 15.99 2.27 -12.30
CA GLY A 291 16.40 2.00 -13.66
C GLY A 291 16.44 3.22 -14.57
N ALA A 292 15.60 4.23 -14.31
CA ALA A 292 15.52 5.47 -15.05
C ALA A 292 16.52 6.55 -14.64
N SER A 293 16.91 6.58 -13.34
CA SER A 293 17.65 7.71 -12.75
C SER A 293 19.08 7.38 -12.33
N GLU A 294 19.45 6.10 -12.14
CA GLU A 294 20.67 5.73 -11.45
C GLU A 294 21.67 4.95 -12.30
N LYS A 295 22.95 5.02 -11.91
CA LYS A 295 24.06 4.30 -12.59
C LYS A 295 24.03 2.79 -12.29
N SER A 296 24.59 2.00 -13.21
CA SER A 296 24.67 0.52 -13.15
C SER A 296 25.17 -0.07 -11.83
N GLY A 297 26.04 0.63 -11.10
CA GLY A 297 26.56 0.20 -9.80
C GLY A 297 25.49 0.12 -8.73
N LYS A 298 24.62 1.12 -8.64
CA LYS A 298 23.53 1.20 -7.66
C LYS A 298 22.41 0.21 -7.96
N ILE A 299 22.11 0.01 -9.26
CA ILE A 299 21.17 -1.03 -9.70
C ILE A 299 21.63 -2.41 -9.21
N TYR A 300 22.92 -2.73 -9.36
CA TYR A 300 23.48 -4.00 -8.90
C TYR A 300 23.46 -4.13 -7.36
N GLU A 301 23.73 -3.05 -6.63
CA GLU A 301 23.67 -3.05 -5.15
C GLU A 301 22.24 -3.33 -4.65
N VAL A 302 21.24 -2.63 -5.17
CA VAL A 302 19.82 -2.84 -4.80
C VAL A 302 19.36 -4.25 -5.18
N TYR A 303 19.77 -4.74 -6.37
CA TYR A 303 19.54 -6.12 -6.78
C TYR A 303 20.07 -7.13 -5.75
N ARG A 304 21.32 -6.98 -5.27
CA ARG A 304 21.93 -7.88 -4.29
C ARG A 304 21.13 -7.93 -2.97
N ILE A 305 20.65 -6.77 -2.49
CA ILE A 305 19.86 -6.69 -1.26
C ILE A 305 18.51 -7.39 -1.45
N LEU A 306 17.80 -7.13 -2.54
CA LEU A 306 16.51 -7.78 -2.84
C LEU A 306 16.68 -9.28 -3.11
N TYR A 307 17.76 -9.69 -3.76
CA TYR A 307 18.09 -11.09 -3.98
C TYR A 307 18.36 -11.83 -2.65
N MET A 308 19.04 -11.17 -1.70
CA MET A 308 19.22 -11.69 -0.35
C MET A 308 17.89 -11.81 0.40
N ALA A 309 17.02 -10.83 0.27
CA ALA A 309 15.67 -10.91 0.84
C ALA A 309 14.87 -12.09 0.25
N SER A 310 14.95 -12.31 -1.08
CA SER A 310 14.30 -13.43 -1.75
C SER A 310 14.85 -14.77 -1.24
N PHE A 311 16.16 -14.89 -1.10
CA PHE A 311 16.82 -16.06 -0.54
C PHE A 311 16.32 -16.40 0.87
N LEU A 312 16.20 -15.40 1.75
CA LEU A 312 15.71 -15.62 3.12
C LEU A 312 14.21 -16.00 3.13
N CYS A 313 13.37 -15.32 2.35
CA CYS A 313 11.93 -15.58 2.31
C CYS A 313 11.60 -16.94 1.70
N TYR A 314 12.11 -17.24 0.51
CA TYR A 314 11.83 -18.52 -0.15
C TYR A 314 12.54 -19.69 0.50
N GLY A 315 13.73 -19.49 1.08
CA GLY A 315 14.39 -20.47 1.91
C GLY A 315 13.58 -20.82 3.16
N TYR A 316 13.00 -19.80 3.84
CA TYR A 316 12.07 -20.03 4.93
C TYR A 316 10.84 -20.83 4.47
N GLY A 317 10.27 -20.47 3.34
CA GLY A 317 9.14 -21.21 2.76
C GLY A 317 9.47 -22.67 2.49
N VAL A 318 10.64 -22.97 1.92
CA VAL A 318 11.12 -24.35 1.67
C VAL A 318 11.24 -25.12 2.98
N ALA A 319 11.97 -24.56 3.97
CA ALA A 319 12.22 -25.25 5.24
C ALA A 319 10.90 -25.52 6.00
N MET A 320 9.98 -24.54 6.05
CA MET A 320 8.71 -24.69 6.73
C MET A 320 7.77 -25.65 6.01
N MET A 321 7.72 -25.61 4.68
CA MET A 321 6.92 -26.58 3.93
C MET A 321 7.48 -28.00 4.00
N ALA A 322 8.82 -28.16 3.98
CA ALA A 322 9.44 -29.48 4.20
C ALA A 322 9.06 -30.05 5.57
N LEU A 323 9.05 -29.20 6.60
CA LEU A 323 8.70 -29.60 7.97
C LEU A 323 7.20 -29.89 8.16
N LEU A 324 6.34 -29.11 7.53
CA LEU A 324 4.91 -29.05 7.84
C LEU A 324 4.00 -29.73 6.82
N PHE A 325 4.44 -30.02 5.60
CA PHE A 325 3.59 -30.67 4.59
C PHE A 325 3.04 -32.02 5.08
N ARG A 326 3.92 -32.90 5.56
CA ARG A 326 3.51 -34.22 6.04
C ARG A 326 2.50 -34.15 7.18
N PRO A 327 2.77 -33.47 8.33
CA PRO A 327 1.79 -33.38 9.41
C PRO A 327 0.51 -32.66 8.99
N PHE A 328 0.58 -31.60 8.19
CA PHE A 328 -0.61 -30.91 7.71
C PHE A 328 -1.52 -31.77 6.84
N ILE A 329 -0.94 -32.43 5.83
CA ILE A 329 -1.70 -33.32 4.93
C ILE A 329 -2.29 -34.50 5.71
N THR A 330 -1.51 -35.10 6.61
CA THR A 330 -1.97 -36.19 7.45
C THR A 330 -3.14 -35.83 8.32
N LEU A 331 -3.07 -34.66 8.98
CA LEU A 331 -4.13 -34.18 9.90
C LEU A 331 -5.38 -33.72 9.16
N THR A 332 -5.24 -33.25 7.93
CA THR A 332 -6.36 -32.64 7.18
C THR A 332 -7.04 -33.64 6.24
N PHE A 333 -6.28 -34.49 5.58
CA PHE A 333 -6.77 -35.38 4.54
C PHE A 333 -6.53 -36.86 4.83
N GLY A 334 -5.54 -37.23 5.62
CA GLY A 334 -5.18 -38.62 5.93
C GLY A 334 -3.77 -38.97 5.43
N LYS A 335 -3.22 -40.08 5.97
CA LYS A 335 -1.85 -40.56 5.68
C LYS A 335 -1.67 -40.96 4.23
N GLU A 336 -2.74 -41.50 3.61
CA GLU A 336 -2.77 -41.99 2.22
C GLU A 336 -2.65 -40.88 1.18
N TYR A 337 -2.77 -39.60 1.59
CA TYR A 337 -2.61 -38.41 0.71
C TYR A 337 -1.23 -37.78 0.78
N VAL A 338 -0.30 -38.39 1.51
CA VAL A 338 1.08 -37.87 1.64
C VAL A 338 1.93 -38.43 0.50
N PHE A 339 2.56 -37.52 -0.26
CA PHE A 339 3.55 -37.92 -1.26
C PHE A 339 4.86 -38.39 -0.62
N GLY A 340 5.56 -39.29 -1.32
CA GLY A 340 6.89 -39.71 -0.92
C GLY A 340 7.90 -38.54 -0.88
N PRO A 341 8.98 -38.66 -0.08
CA PRO A 341 9.95 -37.59 0.14
C PRO A 341 10.57 -37.05 -1.16
N PHE A 342 10.79 -37.89 -2.15
CA PHE A 342 11.38 -37.49 -3.42
C PHE A 342 10.46 -36.53 -4.22
N VAL A 343 9.14 -36.84 -4.29
CA VAL A 343 8.16 -35.98 -4.93
C VAL A 343 8.05 -34.65 -4.21
N VAL A 344 8.02 -34.66 -2.88
CA VAL A 344 8.00 -33.42 -2.06
C VAL A 344 9.26 -32.58 -2.30
N CYS A 345 10.42 -33.21 -2.40
CA CYS A 345 11.68 -32.52 -2.72
C CYS A 345 11.58 -31.79 -4.08
N LEU A 346 11.08 -32.44 -5.12
CA LEU A 346 10.90 -31.83 -6.44
C LEU A 346 9.92 -30.63 -6.40
N ILE A 347 8.83 -30.78 -5.65
CA ILE A 347 7.85 -29.69 -5.42
C ILE A 347 8.52 -28.49 -4.75
N LEU A 348 9.36 -28.72 -3.75
CA LEU A 348 10.07 -27.66 -3.03
C LEU A 348 11.19 -27.04 -3.87
N MET A 349 11.84 -27.81 -4.74
CA MET A 349 12.81 -27.29 -5.72
C MET A 349 12.14 -26.34 -6.72
N ASP A 350 10.99 -26.71 -7.29
CA ASP A 350 10.21 -25.84 -8.19
C ASP A 350 9.82 -24.54 -7.48
N PHE A 351 9.32 -24.62 -6.25
CA PHE A 351 9.00 -23.44 -5.45
C PHE A 351 10.21 -22.55 -5.20
N TYR A 352 11.35 -23.11 -4.82
CA TYR A 352 12.58 -22.33 -4.58
C TYR A 352 13.08 -21.65 -5.86
N PHE A 353 13.12 -22.39 -6.97
CA PHE A 353 13.58 -21.86 -8.25
C PHE A 353 12.65 -20.75 -8.76
N GLY A 354 11.35 -20.96 -8.69
CA GLY A 354 10.34 -19.95 -9.03
C GLY A 354 10.46 -18.69 -8.19
N GLY A 355 10.74 -18.85 -6.90
CA GLY A 355 10.92 -17.74 -5.97
C GLY A 355 12.19 -16.93 -6.22
N MET A 356 13.32 -17.62 -6.40
CA MET A 356 14.62 -16.96 -6.61
C MET A 356 14.68 -16.15 -7.91
N ARG A 357 13.93 -16.52 -8.94
CA ARG A 357 13.84 -15.77 -10.21
C ARG A 357 12.99 -14.49 -10.09
N GLN A 358 12.11 -14.39 -9.07
CA GLN A 358 11.14 -13.29 -8.94
C GLN A 358 11.81 -11.90 -8.95
N VAL A 359 12.97 -11.77 -8.29
CA VAL A 359 13.72 -10.50 -8.25
C VAL A 359 14.25 -10.15 -9.64
N ILE A 360 14.86 -11.11 -10.36
CA ILE A 360 15.35 -10.89 -11.72
C ILE A 360 14.22 -10.46 -12.65
N MET A 361 13.06 -11.12 -12.55
CA MET A 361 11.86 -10.80 -13.32
C MET A 361 11.38 -9.37 -13.02
N CYS A 362 11.36 -8.95 -11.76
CA CYS A 362 10.98 -7.58 -11.37
C CYS A 362 11.88 -6.54 -12.07
N PHE A 363 13.20 -6.71 -12.01
CA PHE A 363 14.14 -5.81 -12.69
C PHE A 363 14.02 -5.86 -14.21
N ARG A 364 13.89 -7.05 -14.79
CA ARG A 364 13.71 -7.26 -16.22
C ARG A 364 12.49 -6.52 -16.76
N ASP A 365 11.36 -6.68 -16.08
CA ASP A 365 10.08 -6.13 -16.51
C ASP A 365 10.03 -4.60 -16.33
N THR A 366 10.56 -4.07 -15.23
CA THR A 366 10.58 -2.63 -14.97
C THR A 366 11.58 -1.86 -15.82
N MET A 367 12.67 -2.50 -16.23
CA MET A 367 13.69 -1.89 -17.10
C MET A 367 13.46 -2.15 -18.59
N GLY A 368 12.36 -2.84 -18.97
CA GLY A 368 11.97 -3.06 -20.36
C GLY A 368 12.87 -4.02 -21.14
N VAL A 369 13.72 -4.81 -20.45
CA VAL A 369 14.65 -5.74 -21.14
C VAL A 369 14.02 -7.09 -21.50
N PHE A 370 12.74 -7.29 -21.21
CA PHE A 370 11.96 -8.50 -21.53
C PHE A 370 11.87 -8.81 -23.03
N TRP A 371 12.18 -7.86 -23.88
CA TRP A 371 12.21 -8.07 -25.34
C TRP A 371 13.28 -9.07 -25.77
N TYR A 372 14.39 -9.15 -25.02
CA TYR A 372 15.54 -10.00 -25.39
C TYR A 372 15.33 -11.48 -25.08
N ASP A 373 14.38 -11.83 -24.20
CA ASP A 373 14.05 -13.21 -23.83
C ASP A 373 12.63 -13.65 -24.25
N ARG A 374 12.03 -12.97 -25.21
CA ARG A 374 10.63 -13.17 -25.62
C ARG A 374 10.29 -14.59 -26.11
N TYR A 375 11.24 -15.33 -26.64
CA TYR A 375 11.04 -16.71 -27.10
C TYR A 375 11.27 -17.76 -26.00
N LYS A 376 11.90 -17.38 -24.90
CA LYS A 376 12.24 -18.27 -23.80
C LYS A 376 11.01 -19.00 -23.20
N PRO A 377 9.84 -18.37 -22.95
CA PRO A 377 8.71 -19.07 -22.37
C PRO A 377 8.16 -20.19 -23.28
N VAL A 378 8.21 -20.00 -24.59
CA VAL A 378 7.78 -21.03 -25.55
C VAL A 378 8.75 -22.21 -25.55
N LEU A 379 10.05 -21.93 -25.52
CA LEU A 379 11.08 -22.97 -25.47
C LEU A 379 11.00 -23.76 -24.14
N GLU A 380 10.80 -23.06 -23.01
CA GLU A 380 10.63 -23.67 -21.68
C GLU A 380 9.40 -24.61 -21.68
N ALA A 381 8.28 -24.17 -22.24
CA ALA A 381 7.06 -24.99 -22.34
C ALA A 381 7.26 -26.23 -23.23
N ALA A 382 7.94 -26.09 -24.35
CA ALA A 382 8.22 -27.21 -25.24
C ALA A 382 9.15 -28.25 -24.57
N ILE A 383 10.24 -27.81 -23.94
CA ILE A 383 11.16 -28.69 -23.22
C ILE A 383 10.46 -29.36 -22.04
N ASN A 384 9.66 -28.59 -21.27
CA ASN A 384 8.87 -29.13 -20.16
C ASN A 384 7.96 -30.26 -20.66
N LEU A 385 7.17 -30.02 -21.71
CA LEU A 385 6.24 -31.02 -22.24
C LEU A 385 6.96 -32.28 -22.70
N VAL A 386 8.05 -32.16 -23.47
CA VAL A 386 8.80 -33.31 -23.99
C VAL A 386 9.42 -34.10 -22.85
N LEU A 387 10.13 -33.47 -21.94
CA LEU A 387 10.77 -34.12 -20.81
C LEU A 387 9.75 -34.78 -19.90
N SER A 388 8.62 -34.12 -19.60
CA SER A 388 7.56 -34.69 -18.76
C SER A 388 6.93 -35.95 -19.40
N ILE A 389 6.68 -35.95 -20.73
CA ILE A 389 6.12 -37.11 -21.43
C ILE A 389 7.12 -38.28 -21.40
N ILE A 390 8.41 -38.04 -21.57
CA ILE A 390 9.43 -39.09 -21.51
C ILE A 390 9.57 -39.64 -20.11
N LEU A 391 9.71 -38.77 -19.13
CA LEU A 391 10.03 -39.17 -17.74
C LEU A 391 8.85 -39.73 -16.99
N VAL A 392 7.60 -39.35 -17.33
CA VAL A 392 6.40 -39.88 -16.67
C VAL A 392 6.24 -41.39 -16.89
N GLN A 393 6.68 -41.92 -18.01
CA GLN A 393 6.59 -43.36 -18.33
C GLN A 393 7.39 -44.22 -17.34
N LYS A 394 8.48 -43.68 -16.75
CA LYS A 394 9.34 -44.42 -15.83
C LYS A 394 9.16 -43.98 -14.37
N TYR A 395 8.91 -42.74 -14.13
CA TYR A 395 8.94 -42.13 -12.78
C TYR A 395 7.56 -41.58 -12.33
N GLU A 396 6.51 -41.81 -13.12
CA GLU A 396 5.15 -41.36 -12.80
C GLU A 396 5.09 -39.86 -12.44
N ILE A 397 4.51 -39.50 -11.29
CA ILE A 397 4.41 -38.09 -10.81
C ILE A 397 5.77 -37.40 -10.71
N ALA A 398 6.77 -38.13 -10.19
CA ALA A 398 8.12 -37.61 -10.08
C ALA A 398 8.70 -37.25 -11.45
N GLY A 399 8.39 -38.02 -12.50
CA GLY A 399 8.83 -37.77 -13.88
C GLY A 399 8.31 -36.43 -14.43
N ILE A 400 7.04 -36.10 -14.17
CA ILE A 400 6.44 -34.81 -14.58
C ILE A 400 7.13 -33.65 -13.87
N LEU A 401 7.30 -33.72 -12.57
CA LEU A 401 7.96 -32.69 -11.78
C LEU A 401 9.45 -32.55 -12.10
N MET A 402 10.13 -33.64 -12.42
CA MET A 402 11.51 -33.59 -12.95
C MET A 402 11.55 -32.84 -14.29
N GLY A 403 10.58 -33.09 -15.18
CA GLY A 403 10.45 -32.35 -16.44
C GLY A 403 10.36 -30.84 -16.20
N THR A 404 9.59 -30.41 -15.23
CA THR A 404 9.43 -28.99 -14.85
C THR A 404 10.73 -28.41 -14.29
N VAL A 405 11.39 -29.09 -13.37
CA VAL A 405 12.69 -28.67 -12.80
C VAL A 405 13.78 -28.61 -13.86
N LEU A 406 13.87 -29.62 -14.72
CA LEU A 406 14.89 -29.68 -15.78
C LEU A 406 14.64 -28.61 -16.86
N SER A 407 13.40 -28.39 -17.28
CA SER A 407 13.07 -27.34 -18.26
C SER A 407 13.48 -25.96 -17.73
N PHE A 408 13.27 -25.67 -16.46
CA PHE A 408 13.78 -24.46 -15.82
C PHE A 408 15.30 -24.36 -15.87
N LEU A 409 16.00 -25.44 -15.51
CA LEU A 409 17.48 -25.48 -15.50
C LEU A 409 18.06 -25.32 -16.91
N PHE A 410 17.41 -25.85 -17.94
CA PHE A 410 17.89 -25.71 -19.34
C PHE A 410 17.53 -24.37 -20.00
N THR A 411 16.57 -23.62 -19.44
CA THR A 411 16.08 -22.38 -20.06
C THR A 411 16.23 -21.18 -19.13
N SER A 412 15.28 -20.98 -18.23
CA SER A 412 15.13 -19.77 -17.40
C SER A 412 16.33 -19.50 -16.50
N PHE A 413 16.96 -20.54 -15.98
CA PHE A 413 18.12 -20.45 -15.10
C PHE A 413 19.31 -19.70 -15.74
N TRP A 414 19.54 -19.86 -17.05
CA TRP A 414 20.63 -19.21 -17.77
C TRP A 414 20.20 -17.93 -18.46
N VAL A 415 19.06 -17.95 -19.15
CA VAL A 415 18.62 -16.86 -20.04
C VAL A 415 18.27 -15.62 -19.24
N GLU A 416 17.50 -15.73 -18.16
CA GLU A 416 17.02 -14.57 -17.40
C GLU A 416 18.17 -13.79 -16.73
N PRO A 417 19.09 -14.42 -16.01
CA PRO A 417 20.23 -13.71 -15.44
C PRO A 417 21.13 -13.12 -16.53
N TYR A 418 21.35 -13.86 -17.64
CA TYR A 418 22.15 -13.35 -18.74
C TYR A 418 21.56 -12.07 -19.33
N VAL A 419 20.27 -12.05 -19.61
CA VAL A 419 19.57 -10.88 -20.13
C VAL A 419 19.64 -9.72 -19.15
N PHE A 420 19.34 -9.96 -17.88
CA PHE A 420 19.40 -8.95 -16.83
C PHE A 420 20.81 -8.34 -16.70
N PHE A 421 21.84 -9.16 -16.53
CA PHE A 421 23.19 -8.64 -16.31
C PHE A 421 23.76 -7.95 -17.54
N LYS A 422 23.48 -8.45 -18.76
CA LYS A 422 24.01 -7.89 -20.01
C LYS A 422 23.32 -6.59 -20.41
N TYR A 423 21.99 -6.50 -20.28
CA TYR A 423 21.22 -5.38 -20.85
C TYR A 423 20.75 -4.36 -19.80
N ALA A 424 20.52 -4.76 -18.54
CA ALA A 424 20.13 -3.85 -17.47
C ALA A 424 21.34 -3.36 -16.66
N VAL A 425 22.21 -4.26 -16.19
CA VAL A 425 23.40 -3.89 -15.37
C VAL A 425 24.55 -3.39 -16.22
N LYS A 426 24.76 -3.94 -17.42
CA LYS A 426 25.74 -3.58 -18.46
C LYS A 426 27.20 -3.71 -18.00
N GLU A 427 27.68 -2.86 -17.09
CA GLU A 427 29.08 -2.80 -16.66
C GLU A 427 29.54 -4.07 -15.95
N GLY A 428 30.63 -4.68 -16.43
CA GLY A 428 31.23 -5.85 -15.81
C GLY A 428 30.32 -7.08 -15.73
N TYR A 429 29.34 -7.18 -16.63
CA TYR A 429 28.27 -8.18 -16.59
C TYR A 429 28.78 -9.62 -16.49
N ARG A 430 29.88 -9.99 -17.19
CA ARG A 430 30.41 -11.37 -17.17
C ARG A 430 30.89 -11.77 -15.76
N LYS A 431 31.60 -10.86 -15.04
CA LYS A 431 32.09 -11.10 -13.68
C LYS A 431 30.91 -11.20 -12.69
N LYS A 432 29.92 -10.31 -12.85
CA LYS A 432 28.71 -10.28 -12.01
C LYS A 432 27.83 -11.52 -12.26
N LEU A 433 27.70 -11.96 -13.51
CA LEU A 433 26.99 -13.20 -13.87
C LEU A 433 27.66 -14.45 -13.30
N LYS A 434 29.00 -14.58 -13.41
CA LYS A 434 29.75 -15.68 -12.80
C LYS A 434 29.56 -15.72 -11.28
N ARG A 435 29.62 -14.55 -10.63
CA ARG A 435 29.36 -14.42 -9.19
C ARG A 435 27.94 -14.81 -8.83
N PHE A 436 26.96 -14.46 -9.66
CA PHE A 436 25.55 -14.85 -9.46
C PHE A 436 25.39 -16.37 -9.43
N PHE A 437 25.92 -17.09 -10.42
CA PHE A 437 25.80 -18.57 -10.45
C PHE A 437 26.50 -19.23 -9.25
N GLY A 438 27.69 -18.75 -8.87
CA GLY A 438 28.36 -19.25 -7.68
C GLY A 438 27.56 -18.99 -6.40
N GLN A 439 26.99 -17.81 -6.25
CA GLN A 439 26.12 -17.49 -5.11
C GLN A 439 24.80 -18.27 -5.13
N TYR A 440 24.22 -18.50 -6.31
CA TYR A 440 22.99 -19.27 -6.47
C TYR A 440 23.20 -20.71 -6.00
N PHE A 441 24.28 -21.35 -6.45
CA PHE A 441 24.62 -22.70 -6.04
C PHE A 441 24.90 -22.77 -4.52
N LEU A 442 25.70 -21.87 -4.00
CA LEU A 442 25.98 -21.80 -2.56
C LEU A 442 24.69 -21.60 -1.74
N ASN A 443 23.81 -20.71 -2.17
CA ASN A 443 22.52 -20.48 -1.52
C ASN A 443 21.63 -21.73 -1.53
N PHE A 444 21.61 -22.47 -2.64
CA PHE A 444 20.88 -23.72 -2.75
C PHE A 444 21.40 -24.75 -1.74
N VAL A 445 22.74 -24.95 -1.66
CA VAL A 445 23.36 -25.86 -0.69
C VAL A 445 23.07 -25.44 0.75
N ILE A 446 23.15 -24.13 1.05
CA ILE A 446 22.82 -23.61 2.39
C ILE A 446 21.37 -23.92 2.76
N ILE A 447 20.41 -23.67 1.86
CA ILE A 447 18.99 -23.96 2.14
C ILE A 447 18.76 -25.45 2.32
N ALA A 448 19.38 -26.31 1.51
CA ALA A 448 19.28 -27.75 1.69
C ALA A 448 19.81 -28.19 3.06
N ALA A 449 20.99 -27.70 3.46
CA ALA A 449 21.60 -28.01 4.75
C ALA A 449 20.77 -27.48 5.93
N VAL A 450 20.30 -26.23 5.86
CA VAL A 450 19.45 -25.63 6.90
C VAL A 450 18.12 -26.35 6.99
N THR A 451 17.50 -26.70 5.86
CA THR A 451 16.25 -27.47 5.86
C THR A 451 16.44 -28.84 6.50
N ALA A 452 17.53 -29.56 6.16
CA ALA A 452 17.86 -30.82 6.80
C ALA A 452 18.07 -30.69 8.30
N ALA A 453 18.80 -29.65 8.75
CA ALA A 453 19.02 -29.38 10.17
C ALA A 453 17.69 -29.07 10.90
N VAL A 454 16.80 -28.25 10.30
CA VAL A 454 15.47 -27.95 10.86
C VAL A 454 14.63 -29.22 11.01
N LEU A 455 14.64 -30.10 10.00
CA LEU A 455 13.93 -31.38 10.03
C LEU A 455 14.47 -32.27 11.16
N LEU A 456 15.79 -32.36 11.32
CA LEU A 456 16.45 -33.17 12.36
C LEU A 456 16.13 -32.61 13.76
N ILE A 457 16.29 -31.31 13.98
CA ILE A 457 16.09 -30.67 15.28
C ILE A 457 14.60 -30.77 15.70
N CYS A 458 13.68 -30.61 14.75
CA CYS A 458 12.24 -30.65 15.02
C CYS A 458 11.64 -32.05 14.89
N SER A 459 12.45 -33.11 14.62
CA SER A 459 11.97 -34.49 14.52
C SER A 459 11.32 -35.03 15.79
N PRO A 460 11.77 -34.67 17.04
CA PRO A 460 11.15 -35.17 18.27
C PRO A 460 9.76 -34.60 18.53
N VAL A 461 9.35 -33.51 17.85
CA VAL A 461 8.03 -32.90 18.06
C VAL A 461 6.94 -33.80 17.45
N PRO A 462 5.94 -34.26 18.24
CA PRO A 462 4.89 -35.15 17.76
C PRO A 462 4.05 -34.55 16.60
N GLU A 463 3.43 -35.43 15.78
CA GLU A 463 2.58 -35.05 14.65
C GLU A 463 1.12 -35.47 14.84
N THR A 464 0.67 -35.62 16.10
CA THR A 464 -0.60 -36.27 16.44
C THR A 464 -1.83 -35.37 16.30
N ASN A 465 -1.69 -34.05 16.48
CA ASN A 465 -2.81 -33.12 16.42
C ASN A 465 -2.37 -31.70 16.02
N PHE A 466 -3.35 -30.80 15.84
CA PHE A 466 -3.10 -29.40 15.44
C PHE A 466 -2.32 -28.60 16.49
N PHE A 467 -2.39 -28.93 17.75
CA PHE A 467 -1.60 -28.26 18.80
C PHE A 467 -0.09 -28.51 18.57
N TRP A 468 0.31 -29.77 18.39
CA TRP A 468 1.71 -30.10 18.08
C TRP A 468 2.17 -29.60 16.72
N PHE A 469 1.25 -29.55 15.74
CA PHE A 469 1.53 -28.92 14.46
C PHE A 469 1.94 -27.42 14.62
N ILE A 470 1.22 -26.65 15.46
CA ILE A 470 1.56 -25.25 15.74
C ILE A 470 2.91 -25.14 16.46
N ILE A 471 3.14 -25.97 17.49
CA ILE A 471 4.42 -26.00 18.21
C ILE A 471 5.59 -26.32 17.27
N LYS A 472 5.41 -27.34 16.40
CA LYS A 472 6.40 -27.72 15.38
C LYS A 472 6.69 -26.55 14.43
N GLY A 473 5.66 -25.81 14.02
CA GLY A 473 5.81 -24.61 13.20
C GLY A 473 6.57 -23.49 13.90
N ILE A 474 6.29 -23.23 15.17
CA ILE A 474 7.01 -22.20 15.95
C ILE A 474 8.48 -22.63 16.18
N ALA A 475 8.70 -23.87 16.59
CA ALA A 475 10.06 -24.40 16.80
C ALA A 475 10.88 -24.36 15.52
N GLY A 476 10.30 -24.79 14.39
CA GLY A 476 10.94 -24.73 13.08
C GLY A 476 11.26 -23.30 12.64
N THR A 477 10.37 -22.34 12.91
CA THR A 477 10.61 -20.91 12.62
C THR A 477 11.80 -20.38 13.43
N ILE A 478 11.83 -20.61 14.73
CA ILE A 478 12.92 -20.17 15.61
C ILE A 478 14.24 -20.81 15.15
N CYS A 479 14.23 -22.12 14.91
CA CYS A 479 15.39 -22.88 14.46
C CYS A 479 15.92 -22.33 13.13
N TYR A 480 15.05 -22.11 12.14
CA TYR A 480 15.42 -21.55 10.85
C TYR A 480 16.10 -20.18 10.99
N PHE A 481 15.50 -19.26 11.75
CA PHE A 481 16.07 -17.92 11.91
C PHE A 481 17.40 -17.93 12.66
N LEU A 482 17.56 -18.78 13.66
CA LEU A 482 18.84 -18.94 14.37
C LEU A 482 19.93 -19.45 13.42
N LEU A 483 19.67 -20.53 12.68
CA LEU A 483 20.61 -21.12 11.72
C LEU A 483 20.94 -20.14 10.59
N MET A 484 19.93 -19.47 10.01
CA MET A 484 20.15 -18.51 8.93
C MET A 484 20.90 -17.27 9.40
N THR A 485 20.68 -16.81 10.62
CA THR A 485 21.45 -15.72 11.22
C THR A 485 22.92 -16.12 11.37
N ALA A 486 23.20 -17.30 11.90
CA ALA A 486 24.55 -17.81 12.05
C ALA A 486 25.29 -17.92 10.71
N VAL A 487 24.64 -18.46 9.67
CA VAL A 487 25.25 -18.63 8.34
C VAL A 487 25.37 -17.29 7.59
N SER A 488 24.44 -16.37 7.80
CA SER A 488 24.38 -15.10 7.05
C SER A 488 25.10 -13.93 7.74
N TRP A 489 25.52 -14.08 8.99
CA TRP A 489 26.12 -13.01 9.81
C TRP A 489 27.31 -12.30 9.16
N LYS A 490 28.18 -13.05 8.48
CA LYS A 490 29.35 -12.50 7.79
C LYS A 490 29.03 -11.90 6.42
N ARG A 491 27.82 -12.05 5.88
CA ARG A 491 27.49 -11.58 4.53
C ARG A 491 27.08 -10.11 4.57
N GLU A 492 27.77 -9.28 3.80
CA GLU A 492 27.55 -7.84 3.70
C GLU A 492 26.09 -7.50 3.31
N ASP A 493 25.54 -8.26 2.35
CA ASP A 493 24.17 -8.04 1.86
C ASP A 493 23.12 -8.34 2.94
N ALA A 494 23.35 -9.35 3.78
CA ALA A 494 22.49 -9.67 4.90
C ALA A 494 22.54 -8.58 5.97
N ARG A 495 23.73 -8.05 6.29
CA ARG A 495 23.87 -6.94 7.24
C ARG A 495 23.18 -5.66 6.74
N LYS A 496 23.34 -5.32 5.46
CA LYS A 496 22.65 -4.17 4.85
C LYS A 496 21.13 -4.35 4.87
N LEU A 497 20.64 -5.54 4.57
CA LEU A 497 19.23 -5.86 4.65
C LEU A 497 18.70 -5.74 6.08
N MET A 498 19.40 -6.36 7.05
CA MET A 498 19.04 -6.30 8.48
C MET A 498 19.03 -4.86 9.00
N SER A 499 20.05 -4.05 8.70
CA SER A 499 20.09 -2.65 9.11
C SER A 499 18.95 -1.84 8.51
N ALA A 500 18.61 -2.07 7.23
CA ALA A 500 17.48 -1.41 6.57
C ALA A 500 16.13 -1.85 7.15
N VAL A 501 15.94 -3.12 7.47
CA VAL A 501 14.71 -3.65 8.09
C VAL A 501 14.60 -3.20 9.53
N CYS A 502 15.67 -3.33 10.34
CA CYS A 502 15.66 -2.90 11.75
C CYS A 502 15.49 -1.38 11.87
N GLY A 503 16.14 -0.59 11.02
CA GLY A 503 15.93 0.87 10.96
C GLY A 503 14.48 1.22 10.65
N ARG A 504 13.90 0.66 9.59
CA ARG A 504 12.49 0.89 9.26
C ARG A 504 11.51 0.35 10.30
N LEU A 505 11.82 -0.77 10.93
CA LEU A 505 10.99 -1.33 11.99
C LEU A 505 11.04 -0.44 13.24
N SER A 506 12.22 0.06 13.61
CA SER A 506 12.40 1.04 14.67
C SER A 506 11.64 2.33 14.38
N ASP A 507 11.70 2.83 13.14
CA ASP A 507 10.95 3.99 12.70
C ASP A 507 9.43 3.75 12.67
N LEU A 508 8.99 2.59 12.20
CA LEU A 508 7.58 2.20 12.17
C LEU A 508 7.00 2.01 13.56
N LEU A 509 7.71 1.33 14.41
CA LEU A 509 7.32 1.08 15.81
C LEU A 509 7.61 2.29 16.70
N LYS A 510 8.41 3.28 16.20
CA LYS A 510 8.82 4.47 16.96
C LYS A 510 9.28 4.10 18.38
N LEU A 511 10.15 3.09 18.46
CA LEU A 511 10.64 2.57 19.75
C LEU A 511 11.32 3.65 20.58
N ASN A 512 12.00 4.61 19.95
CA ASN A 512 12.59 5.77 20.61
C ASN A 512 11.51 6.65 21.26
N TYR A 513 10.34 6.81 20.60
CA TYR A 513 9.18 7.49 21.19
C TYR A 513 8.66 6.76 22.44
N GLY A 514 8.57 5.42 22.40
CA GLY A 514 8.17 4.62 23.55
C GLY A 514 9.15 4.71 24.71
N LYS A 515 10.44 4.79 24.45
CA LYS A 515 11.50 5.01 25.46
C LYS A 515 11.42 6.42 26.05
N ALA A 516 11.18 7.44 25.24
CA ALA A 516 11.12 8.83 25.67
C ALA A 516 9.84 9.17 26.46
N PHE A 517 8.69 8.64 26.04
CA PHE A 517 7.37 9.08 26.54
C PHE A 517 6.52 7.95 27.15
N GLY A 518 7.05 6.73 27.19
CA GLY A 518 6.38 5.54 27.72
C GLY A 518 5.60 4.74 26.67
N TYR A 519 5.58 3.43 26.86
CA TYR A 519 4.94 2.49 25.93
C TYR A 519 3.40 2.61 25.87
N LYS A 520 2.77 3.16 26.93
CA LYS A 520 1.34 3.48 26.94
C LYS A 520 0.99 4.52 25.87
N LEU A 521 1.77 5.60 25.75
CA LEU A 521 1.59 6.62 24.71
C LEU A 521 1.87 6.07 23.30
N LEU A 522 2.90 5.24 23.16
CA LEU A 522 3.20 4.54 21.90
C LEU A 522 2.03 3.65 21.47
N GLY A 523 1.48 2.85 22.40
CA GLY A 523 0.33 1.98 22.16
C GLY A 523 -0.92 2.77 21.74
N LEU A 524 -1.24 3.86 22.41
CA LEU A 524 -2.37 4.73 22.05
C LEU A 524 -2.17 5.38 20.67
N ARG A 525 -0.96 5.83 20.35
CA ARG A 525 -0.62 6.38 19.04
C ARG A 525 -0.77 5.35 17.92
N PHE A 526 -0.39 4.10 18.16
CA PHE A 526 -0.58 2.98 17.23
C PHE A 526 -2.06 2.67 17.04
N LEU A 527 -2.84 2.56 18.13
CA LEU A 527 -4.27 2.31 18.08
C LEU A 527 -5.03 3.40 17.31
N CYS A 528 -4.70 4.68 17.51
CA CYS A 528 -5.30 5.78 16.75
C CYS A 528 -5.08 5.65 15.24
N ARG A 529 -4.00 4.99 14.77
CA ARG A 529 -3.73 4.77 13.35
C ARG A 529 -4.48 3.61 12.74
N LEU A 530 -4.87 2.61 13.54
CA LEU A 530 -5.61 1.43 13.09
C LEU A 530 -7.05 1.75 12.69
N PHE A 531 -7.65 2.78 13.26
CA PHE A 531 -9.05 3.12 13.01
C PHE A 531 -9.22 4.30 12.03
N PRO A 532 -10.28 4.30 11.21
CA PRO A 532 -10.59 5.40 10.28
C PRO A 532 -10.76 6.74 11.02
N SER A 533 -10.36 7.84 10.38
CA SER A 533 -10.35 9.19 11.00
C SER A 533 -11.71 9.68 11.52
N LYS A 534 -12.82 9.16 10.97
CA LYS A 534 -14.20 9.54 11.34
C LYS A 534 -14.89 8.52 12.27
N SER A 535 -14.17 7.51 12.82
CA SER A 535 -14.79 6.52 13.70
C SER A 535 -14.86 7.02 15.13
N SER A 536 -15.94 6.70 15.86
CA SER A 536 -16.10 7.00 17.28
C SER A 536 -15.02 6.36 18.15
N VAL A 537 -14.55 5.17 17.75
CA VAL A 537 -13.45 4.46 18.41
C VAL A 537 -12.15 5.25 18.35
N ARG A 538 -11.81 5.77 17.16
CA ARG A 538 -10.62 6.62 17.00
C ARG A 538 -10.73 7.90 17.80
N TYR A 539 -11.90 8.54 17.84
CA TYR A 539 -12.12 9.73 18.66
C TYR A 539 -11.86 9.43 20.15
N SER A 540 -12.42 8.33 20.66
CA SER A 540 -12.19 7.91 22.06
C SER A 540 -10.70 7.64 22.35
N MET A 541 -10.00 6.95 21.45
CA MET A 541 -8.56 6.69 21.60
C MET A 541 -7.73 7.97 21.53
N GLU A 542 -8.10 8.91 20.66
CA GLU A 542 -7.44 10.21 20.54
C GLU A 542 -7.60 11.05 21.80
N MET A 543 -8.79 11.02 22.41
CA MET A 543 -9.02 11.70 23.71
C MET A 543 -8.18 11.08 24.83
N LYS A 544 -8.06 9.75 24.89
CA LYS A 544 -7.18 9.07 25.85
C LYS A 544 -5.70 9.42 25.61
N ARG A 545 -5.28 9.50 24.35
CA ARG A 545 -3.92 9.90 24.00
C ARG A 545 -3.62 11.33 24.43
N ARG A 546 -4.53 12.28 24.17
CA ARG A 546 -4.39 13.67 24.58
C ARG A 546 -4.28 13.81 26.09
N LYS A 547 -5.13 13.11 26.84
CA LYS A 547 -5.04 13.10 28.30
C LYS A 547 -3.66 12.63 28.77
N ALA A 548 -3.15 11.53 28.22
CA ALA A 548 -1.83 11.02 28.57
C ALA A 548 -0.68 11.97 28.16
N VAL A 549 -0.82 12.71 27.02
CA VAL A 549 0.13 13.76 26.64
C VAL A 549 0.07 14.94 27.62
N LYS A 550 -1.12 15.40 28.02
CA LYS A 550 -1.27 16.47 29.03
C LYS A 550 -0.64 16.08 30.35
N GLU A 551 -0.88 14.86 30.84
CA GLU A 551 -0.26 14.32 32.05
C GLU A 551 1.27 14.37 31.99
N TRP A 552 1.85 13.94 30.85
CA TRP A 552 3.29 13.95 30.65
C TRP A 552 3.84 15.41 30.60
N ILE A 553 3.18 16.30 29.87
CA ILE A 553 3.56 17.72 29.74
C ILE A 553 3.48 18.42 31.11
N SER A 554 2.44 18.16 31.88
CA SER A 554 2.30 18.74 33.22
C SER A 554 3.43 18.28 34.14
N ALA A 555 3.81 17.01 34.12
CA ALA A 555 4.95 16.52 34.88
C ALA A 555 6.28 17.12 34.39
N PHE A 556 6.46 17.28 33.07
CA PHE A 556 7.63 17.90 32.50
C PHE A 556 7.75 19.39 32.90
N CYS A 557 6.69 20.17 32.68
CA CYS A 557 6.68 21.60 32.99
C CYS A 557 6.78 21.89 34.50
N GLY A 558 6.16 21.05 35.34
CA GLY A 558 6.23 21.18 36.79
C GLY A 558 7.63 20.94 37.39
N SER A 559 8.52 20.30 36.63
CA SER A 559 9.93 20.11 37.01
C SER A 559 10.87 21.22 36.52
N MET A 560 10.36 22.22 35.80
CA MET A 560 11.16 23.29 35.16
C MET A 560 10.89 24.63 35.82
N GLU A 561 11.95 25.40 36.04
CA GLU A 561 11.85 26.84 36.32
C GLU A 561 11.66 27.55 34.99
N TYR A 562 10.53 28.23 34.80
CA TYR A 562 10.28 29.14 33.69
C TYR A 562 10.02 30.55 34.24
N GLY A 563 10.65 31.57 33.62
CA GLY A 563 10.59 32.92 34.06
C GLY A 563 9.20 33.53 33.89
N GLY A 564 8.41 33.58 34.96
CA GLY A 564 7.31 34.50 35.08
C GLY A 564 7.87 35.92 35.18
N ALA A 565 8.04 36.62 34.05
CA ALA A 565 8.37 38.00 34.04
C ALA A 565 7.17 38.81 34.59
N SER A 566 7.24 39.22 35.83
CA SER A 566 6.34 40.26 36.32
C SER A 566 6.41 41.45 35.40
N ILE A 567 5.30 41.84 34.81
CA ILE A 567 5.13 43.09 34.08
C ILE A 567 5.40 44.20 35.14
N LYS A 568 6.59 44.77 35.14
CA LYS A 568 6.78 46.04 35.81
C LYS A 568 5.99 47.06 34.99
N ASP A 569 4.96 47.62 35.65
CA ASP A 569 4.13 48.71 35.12
C ASP A 569 5.01 49.94 34.73
N GLU A 570 5.53 49.95 33.51
CA GLU A 570 5.91 51.19 32.85
C GLU A 570 4.72 51.68 32.04
N LYS A 571 3.76 52.29 32.68
CA LYS A 571 2.76 53.16 32.04
C LYS A 571 3.45 54.36 31.42
N GLY A 572 4.10 54.18 30.29
CA GLY A 572 4.64 55.26 29.45
C GLY A 572 3.62 55.64 28.38
N LYS A 573 3.10 56.84 28.47
CA LYS A 573 2.44 57.53 27.35
C LYS A 573 3.45 57.65 26.20
N GLY A 574 3.27 56.84 25.15
CA GLY A 574 4.12 56.95 23.94
C GLY A 574 3.70 55.98 22.89
N GLY A 575 3.68 56.35 21.64
CA GLY A 575 3.36 55.54 20.51
C GLY A 575 4.20 54.24 20.43
N LEU A 576 3.72 53.19 19.72
CA LEU A 576 4.37 51.90 19.55
C LEU A 576 5.90 52.07 19.29
N LYS A 577 6.75 51.37 20.09
CA LYS A 577 8.18 51.34 19.80
C LYS A 577 8.43 50.77 18.40
N PRO A 578 9.50 51.19 17.68
CA PRO A 578 9.73 50.76 16.29
C PRO A 578 9.73 49.27 16.10
N GLU A 579 10.15 48.48 17.07
CA GLU A 579 10.21 47.03 17.06
C GLU A 579 8.82 46.36 17.16
N GLU A 580 7.86 46.95 17.88
CA GLU A 580 6.50 46.50 18.01
C GLU A 580 5.67 46.72 16.72
N LYS A 581 6.19 47.49 15.76
CA LYS A 581 5.60 47.72 14.44
C LYS A 581 5.87 46.59 13.45
N ARG A 582 6.59 45.54 13.83
CA ARG A 582 6.93 44.45 12.93
C ARG A 582 5.88 43.35 12.88
N VAL A 583 5.75 42.78 11.65
CA VAL A 583 5.00 41.54 11.42
C VAL A 583 6.00 40.46 11.01
N TRP A 584 6.16 39.47 11.88
CA TRP A 584 7.08 38.38 11.70
C TRP A 584 6.42 37.23 10.94
N CYS A 585 7.09 36.75 9.89
CA CYS A 585 6.67 35.56 9.14
C CYS A 585 7.90 34.66 8.90
N PHE A 586 7.74 33.37 8.86
CA PHE A 586 8.85 32.43 8.70
C PHE A 586 8.67 31.57 7.45
N TRP A 587 9.72 31.60 6.61
CA TRP A 587 9.86 30.68 5.46
C TRP A 587 11.34 30.40 5.25
N TRP A 588 11.81 29.16 5.54
CA TRP A 588 13.24 28.83 5.60
C TRP A 588 13.98 29.09 4.28
N GLN A 589 13.35 28.70 3.15
CA GLN A 589 13.91 28.94 1.81
C GLN A 589 13.70 30.42 1.39
N LYS A 590 14.29 30.80 0.25
CA LYS A 590 14.04 32.10 -0.34
C LYS A 590 12.57 32.29 -0.71
N PRO A 591 11.93 33.41 -0.42
CA PRO A 591 10.52 33.66 -0.71
C PRO A 591 10.16 33.49 -2.20
N GLU A 592 11.13 33.79 -3.10
CA GLU A 592 10.95 33.62 -4.56
C GLU A 592 10.69 32.19 -4.98
N HIS A 593 11.20 31.21 -4.22
CA HIS A 593 11.00 29.79 -4.46
C HIS A 593 9.80 29.19 -3.72
N ALA A 594 9.05 30.02 -2.98
CA ALA A 594 7.87 29.56 -2.28
C ALA A 594 6.75 29.13 -3.25
N PRO A 595 5.89 28.16 -2.89
CA PRO A 595 4.69 27.82 -3.66
C PRO A 595 3.82 29.06 -3.93
N GLU A 596 3.11 29.07 -5.06
CA GLU A 596 2.32 30.24 -5.48
C GLU A 596 1.31 30.68 -4.40
N LEU A 597 0.62 29.73 -3.75
CA LEU A 597 -0.30 30.06 -2.65
C LEU A 597 0.41 30.78 -1.49
N VAL A 598 1.64 30.41 -1.16
CA VAL A 598 2.42 31.05 -0.10
C VAL A 598 2.83 32.46 -0.54
N LYS A 599 3.17 32.67 -1.80
CA LYS A 599 3.45 34.00 -2.37
C LYS A 599 2.23 34.90 -2.29
N ILE A 600 1.04 34.35 -2.58
CA ILE A 600 -0.24 35.06 -2.42
C ILE A 600 -0.42 35.52 -0.96
N CYS A 601 -0.14 34.64 0.01
CA CYS A 601 -0.21 34.98 1.43
C CYS A 601 0.79 36.07 1.81
N PHE A 602 2.04 36.03 1.32
CA PHE A 602 3.03 37.09 1.58
C PHE A 602 2.61 38.44 1.02
N ARG A 603 1.97 38.47 -0.14
CA ARG A 603 1.46 39.74 -0.70
C ARG A 603 0.31 40.25 0.12
N SER A 604 -0.68 39.40 0.47
CA SER A 604 -1.78 39.82 1.34
C SER A 604 -1.28 40.39 2.69
N LEU A 605 -0.20 39.80 3.25
CA LEU A 605 0.41 40.27 4.48
C LEU A 605 0.92 41.70 4.34
N LYS A 606 1.65 42.01 3.26
CA LYS A 606 2.18 43.38 3.00
C LYS A 606 1.08 44.38 2.70
N GLU A 607 0.05 43.96 1.95
CA GLU A 607 -1.08 44.83 1.60
C GLU A 607 -1.93 45.22 2.80
N GLN A 608 -2.18 44.28 3.69
CA GLN A 608 -3.08 44.48 4.82
C GLN A 608 -2.41 45.12 6.06
N PHE A 609 -1.07 45.21 6.05
CA PHE A 609 -0.28 45.88 7.07
C PHE A 609 0.62 46.99 6.50
N PRO A 610 0.08 48.03 5.83
CA PRO A 610 0.90 49.05 5.16
C PRO A 610 1.73 49.88 6.13
N GLU A 611 1.27 50.06 7.38
CA GLU A 611 1.96 50.82 8.40
C GLU A 611 3.00 50.01 9.19
N ARG A 612 3.13 48.70 8.89
CA ARG A 612 4.04 47.79 9.60
C ARG A 612 5.11 47.22 8.67
N GLU A 613 6.28 46.97 9.25
CA GLU A 613 7.38 46.29 8.57
C GLU A 613 7.10 44.77 8.54
N ALA A 614 6.73 44.21 7.39
CA ALA A 614 6.56 42.79 7.21
C ALA A 614 7.93 42.12 6.97
N VAL A 615 8.42 41.35 7.95
CA VAL A 615 9.72 40.68 7.93
C VAL A 615 9.52 39.19 7.69
N ILE A 616 9.98 38.69 6.52
CA ILE A 616 10.01 37.25 6.23
C ILE A 616 11.38 36.73 6.68
N ILE A 617 11.38 35.95 7.75
CA ILE A 617 12.58 35.29 8.28
C ILE A 617 12.93 34.08 7.41
N THR A 618 14.18 34.04 6.97
CA THR A 618 14.77 32.98 6.15
C THR A 618 16.04 32.44 6.81
N GLU A 619 16.63 31.38 6.24
CA GLU A 619 17.93 30.86 6.65
C GLU A 619 19.04 31.95 6.61
N GLU A 620 18.99 32.81 5.60
CA GLU A 620 20.04 33.81 5.37
C GLU A 620 19.95 34.98 6.36
N ASN A 621 18.73 35.40 6.75
CA ASN A 621 18.53 36.63 7.52
C ASN A 621 18.20 36.45 9.01
N ILE A 622 17.89 35.22 9.46
CA ILE A 622 17.44 34.94 10.83
C ILE A 622 18.40 35.49 11.90
N ARG A 623 19.72 35.41 11.66
CA ARG A 623 20.74 35.83 12.60
C ARG A 623 20.83 37.35 12.73
N ASN A 624 20.23 38.11 11.80
CA ASN A 624 20.14 39.57 11.87
C ASN A 624 19.05 40.05 12.83
N TYR A 625 18.09 39.18 13.13
CA TYR A 625 16.93 39.52 13.96
C TYR A 625 16.98 38.84 15.33
N ILE A 626 17.45 37.58 15.41
CA ILE A 626 17.47 36.87 16.68
C ILE A 626 18.61 35.87 16.76
N LYS A 627 19.17 35.72 17.96
CA LYS A 627 20.18 34.74 18.29
C LYS A 627 19.57 33.64 19.15
N LEU A 628 19.10 32.55 18.49
CA LEU A 628 18.62 31.35 19.21
C LEU A 628 19.82 30.55 19.77
N PRO A 629 19.61 29.72 20.81
CA PRO A 629 20.66 28.85 21.35
C PRO A 629 21.23 27.89 20.28
N ASP A 630 22.54 27.67 20.31
CA ASP A 630 23.23 26.87 19.28
C ASP A 630 22.71 25.44 19.15
N PHE A 631 22.27 24.81 20.23
CA PHE A 631 21.67 23.47 20.19
C PHE A 631 20.38 23.40 19.35
N VAL A 632 19.64 24.51 19.18
CA VAL A 632 18.44 24.57 18.33
C VAL A 632 18.84 24.46 16.86
N TYR A 633 19.87 25.25 16.45
CA TYR A 633 20.39 25.20 15.07
C TYR A 633 21.06 23.85 14.79
N GLN A 634 21.80 23.30 15.75
CA GLN A 634 22.42 21.97 15.61
C GLN A 634 21.36 20.90 15.38
N LYS A 635 20.32 20.81 16.21
CA LYS A 635 19.24 19.82 16.06
C LYS A 635 18.46 19.99 14.76
N LEU A 636 18.28 21.22 14.27
CA LEU A 636 17.68 21.47 12.97
C LEU A 636 18.56 20.95 11.83
N GLY A 637 19.86 21.24 11.85
CA GLY A 637 20.81 20.76 10.84
C GLY A 637 20.98 19.25 10.83
N GLU A 638 20.90 18.60 11.98
CA GLU A 638 20.88 17.14 12.13
C GLU A 638 19.54 16.49 11.74
N GLY A 639 18.51 17.27 11.43
CA GLY A 639 17.17 16.78 11.11
C GLY A 639 16.40 16.15 12.29
N LYS A 640 16.87 16.40 13.53
CA LYS A 640 16.22 15.92 14.76
C LYS A 640 14.96 16.71 15.12
N ILE A 641 14.88 17.98 14.68
CA ILE A 641 13.68 18.80 14.80
C ILE A 641 13.14 19.20 13.42
N SER A 642 11.82 19.32 13.32
CA SER A 642 11.18 19.77 12.09
C SER A 642 11.16 21.29 11.96
N PHE A 643 11.04 21.82 10.74
CA PHE A 643 10.83 23.27 10.52
C PHE A 643 9.58 23.81 11.23
N ALA A 644 8.54 22.98 11.44
CA ALA A 644 7.36 23.39 12.19
C ALA A 644 7.70 23.64 13.66
N PHE A 645 8.41 22.70 14.31
CA PHE A 645 8.83 22.86 15.69
C PHE A 645 9.86 24.00 15.85
N PHE A 646 10.78 24.15 14.89
CA PHE A 646 11.68 25.28 14.85
C PHE A 646 10.92 26.63 14.74
N SER A 647 9.87 26.68 13.92
CA SER A 647 8.99 27.83 13.79
C SER A 647 8.28 28.19 15.11
N ASP A 648 7.89 27.18 15.89
CA ASP A 648 7.27 27.39 17.21
C ASP A 648 8.26 28.03 18.19
N ILE A 649 9.50 27.55 18.21
CA ILE A 649 10.59 28.15 19.01
C ILE A 649 10.85 29.57 18.56
N LEU A 650 11.01 29.81 17.27
CA LEU A 650 11.30 31.13 16.69
C LEU A 650 10.19 32.13 16.99
N ARG A 651 8.94 31.73 16.84
CA ARG A 651 7.74 32.51 17.09
C ARG A 651 7.74 33.07 18.51
N MET A 652 7.87 32.17 19.48
CA MET A 652 7.81 32.55 20.88
C MET A 652 9.04 33.39 21.32
N SER A 653 10.18 33.12 20.71
CA SER A 653 11.41 33.87 20.97
C SER A 653 11.32 35.32 20.44
N LEU A 654 10.86 35.51 19.19
CA LEU A 654 10.70 36.86 18.60
C LEU A 654 9.65 37.68 19.33
N LEU A 655 8.51 37.09 19.64
CA LEU A 655 7.44 37.77 20.35
C LEU A 655 7.83 38.12 21.78
N ALA A 656 8.55 37.24 22.49
CA ALA A 656 9.06 37.55 23.82
C ALA A 656 10.11 38.69 23.84
N GLU A 657 11.02 38.72 22.85
CA GLU A 657 12.14 39.64 22.84
C GLU A 657 11.77 41.01 22.26
N TYR A 658 10.99 41.02 21.18
CA TYR A 658 10.69 42.25 20.42
C TYR A 658 9.21 42.65 20.44
N GLY A 659 8.31 41.72 20.73
CA GLY A 659 6.89 41.92 20.52
C GLY A 659 6.51 41.92 19.02
N GLY A 660 5.35 42.52 18.70
CA GLY A 660 4.85 42.65 17.34
C GLY A 660 3.80 41.60 17.02
N ILE A 661 3.69 41.20 15.74
CA ILE A 661 2.72 40.24 15.25
C ILE A 661 3.47 39.08 14.63
N TRP A 662 3.15 37.85 15.05
CA TRP A 662 3.50 36.63 14.30
C TRP A 662 2.39 36.28 13.35
N CYS A 663 2.73 35.97 12.11
CA CYS A 663 1.81 35.51 11.07
C CYS A 663 2.46 34.35 10.31
N ASP A 664 1.86 33.17 10.36
CA ASP A 664 2.37 32.01 9.59
C ASP A 664 2.33 32.28 8.09
N ALA A 665 3.30 31.75 7.33
CA ALA A 665 3.45 31.91 5.88
C ALA A 665 2.24 31.42 5.03
N THR A 666 1.29 30.76 5.65
CA THR A 666 0.08 30.23 5.00
C THR A 666 -1.19 30.95 5.44
N ILE A 667 -1.06 32.11 6.03
CA ILE A 667 -2.18 32.99 6.37
C ILE A 667 -2.45 33.92 5.20
N TYR A 668 -3.70 33.90 4.73
CA TYR A 668 -4.23 34.85 3.78
C TYR A 668 -5.11 35.86 4.54
N LEU A 669 -4.80 37.13 4.37
CA LEU A 669 -5.56 38.24 4.93
C LEU A 669 -6.48 38.80 3.84
N MET A 670 -7.78 38.71 4.09
CA MET A 670 -8.79 39.21 3.17
C MET A 670 -8.96 40.75 3.37
N ASP A 671 -8.88 41.17 4.60
CA ASP A 671 -8.93 42.58 5.06
C ASP A 671 -7.97 42.79 6.23
N SER A 672 -7.75 44.05 6.58
CA SER A 672 -6.83 44.42 7.66
C SER A 672 -7.43 44.17 9.03
N PRO A 673 -6.82 43.34 9.87
CA PRO A 673 -7.28 43.10 11.25
C PRO A 673 -6.85 44.22 12.21
N GLU A 674 -6.16 45.29 11.74
CA GLU A 674 -5.59 46.35 12.58
C GLU A 674 -6.62 47.04 13.47
N LYS A 675 -7.81 47.36 12.95
CA LYS A 675 -8.86 48.07 13.69
C LYS A 675 -9.28 47.29 14.95
N GLU A 676 -9.45 46.00 14.81
CA GLU A 676 -9.86 45.11 15.91
C GLU A 676 -8.70 44.92 16.89
N MET A 677 -7.49 44.63 16.37
CA MET A 677 -6.33 44.37 17.21
C MET A 677 -5.80 45.59 18.02
N ARG A 678 -6.14 46.83 17.64
CA ARG A 678 -5.74 48.04 18.36
C ARG A 678 -6.26 48.06 19.81
N ASN A 679 -7.39 47.41 20.07
CA ASN A 679 -8.04 47.39 21.37
C ASN A 679 -7.42 46.40 22.38
N TYR A 680 -6.49 45.55 21.91
CA TYR A 680 -5.90 44.49 22.73
C TYR A 680 -4.37 44.58 22.73
N GLU A 681 -3.75 44.52 23.90
CA GLU A 681 -2.30 44.38 24.01
C GLU A 681 -1.82 43.03 23.48
N PHE A 682 -2.52 41.96 23.87
CA PHE A 682 -2.37 40.62 23.33
C PHE A 682 -3.57 40.26 22.45
N TYR A 683 -3.33 39.66 21.30
CA TYR A 683 -4.39 39.23 20.39
C TYR A 683 -4.03 37.89 19.74
N THR A 684 -4.99 37.03 19.62
CA THR A 684 -4.85 35.74 18.91
C THR A 684 -6.16 35.43 18.19
N VAL A 685 -6.10 34.67 17.06
CA VAL A 685 -7.29 34.20 16.39
C VAL A 685 -8.01 33.19 17.27
N LYS A 686 -9.30 33.47 17.52
CA LYS A 686 -10.20 32.60 18.27
C LYS A 686 -11.41 32.22 17.44
N GLY A 687 -11.71 30.91 17.43
CA GLY A 687 -12.93 30.37 16.84
C GLY A 687 -13.98 30.01 17.89
N ARG A 688 -15.10 29.43 17.43
CA ARG A 688 -16.09 28.81 18.34
C ARG A 688 -15.46 27.62 19.04
N ARG A 689 -15.76 27.41 20.35
CA ARG A 689 -15.17 26.33 21.14
C ARG A 689 -15.38 24.97 20.49
N ASP A 690 -14.30 24.23 20.31
CA ASP A 690 -14.30 22.88 19.75
C ASP A 690 -13.33 21.97 20.51
N LYS A 691 -13.87 21.03 21.27
CA LYS A 691 -13.11 20.05 22.05
C LYS A 691 -12.28 19.08 21.20
N THR A 692 -12.40 19.13 19.89
CA THR A 692 -11.57 18.31 18.99
C THR A 692 -10.14 18.83 18.87
N TYR A 693 -9.85 20.04 19.31
CA TYR A 693 -8.51 20.65 19.36
C TYR A 693 -7.97 20.74 20.80
N VAL A 694 -6.64 20.74 20.95
CA VAL A 694 -5.98 20.91 22.26
C VAL A 694 -6.29 22.31 22.82
N SER A 695 -6.21 23.32 21.97
CA SER A 695 -6.54 24.71 22.34
C SER A 695 -8.04 24.94 22.59
N GLU A 696 -8.91 24.00 22.21
CA GLU A 696 -10.37 24.19 22.12
C GLU A 696 -10.78 25.48 21.39
N ASN A 697 -9.95 25.96 20.46
CA ASN A 697 -10.08 27.26 19.77
C ASN A 697 -10.01 28.49 20.70
N ARG A 698 -9.43 28.36 21.90
CA ARG A 698 -9.19 29.50 22.82
C ARG A 698 -8.03 30.37 22.35
N TRP A 699 -7.15 29.86 21.53
CA TRP A 699 -6.03 30.55 20.87
C TRP A 699 -5.66 29.81 19.59
N SER A 700 -4.87 30.49 18.76
CA SER A 700 -4.28 29.92 17.55
C SER A 700 -2.81 30.30 17.44
N GLY A 701 -1.91 29.30 17.42
CA GLY A 701 -0.47 29.54 17.30
C GLY A 701 -0.05 30.19 15.97
N PHE A 702 -0.87 30.17 14.94
CA PHE A 702 -0.52 30.66 13.61
C PHE A 702 -0.66 32.19 13.43
N PHE A 703 -1.34 32.88 14.35
CA PHE A 703 -1.48 34.34 14.33
C PHE A 703 -1.56 34.89 15.77
N ILE A 704 -0.53 35.58 16.21
CA ILE A 704 -0.41 36.11 17.58
C ILE A 704 0.18 37.54 17.52
N LYS A 705 -0.50 38.51 18.15
CA LYS A 705 0.05 39.81 18.50
C LYS A 705 0.41 39.77 19.98
N ALA A 706 1.60 40.24 20.33
CA ALA A 706 2.05 40.32 21.70
C ALA A 706 2.92 41.54 21.92
N PRO A 707 2.88 42.18 23.10
CA PRO A 707 3.83 43.22 23.47
C PRO A 707 5.20 42.58 23.77
N LYS A 708 6.25 43.39 23.75
CA LYS A 708 7.61 43.01 24.19
C LYS A 708 7.57 42.56 25.65
N GLY A 709 8.19 41.40 25.94
CA GLY A 709 8.20 40.84 27.28
C GLY A 709 6.89 40.13 27.69
N CYS A 710 6.00 39.83 26.75
CA CYS A 710 4.75 39.08 27.01
C CYS A 710 5.01 37.81 27.84
N PRO A 711 4.39 37.67 29.04
CA PRO A 711 4.62 36.56 29.93
C PRO A 711 4.37 35.19 29.29
N LEU A 712 3.29 35.07 28.49
CA LEU A 712 2.96 33.86 27.77
C LEU A 712 4.09 33.49 26.80
N CYS A 713 4.57 34.43 26.01
CA CYS A 713 5.59 34.18 24.99
C CYS A 713 6.94 33.84 25.65
N ALA A 714 7.30 34.50 26.72
CA ALA A 714 8.53 34.24 27.47
C ALA A 714 8.52 32.85 28.13
N ALA A 715 7.43 32.51 28.83
CA ALA A 715 7.28 31.21 29.45
C ALA A 715 7.26 30.05 28.42
N CYS A 716 6.51 30.23 27.32
CA CYS A 716 6.49 29.25 26.24
C CYS A 716 7.87 29.06 25.58
N ARG A 717 8.61 30.15 25.35
CA ARG A 717 9.98 30.09 24.82
C ARG A 717 10.88 29.25 25.73
N ASP A 718 10.87 29.51 27.01
CA ASP A 718 11.74 28.84 27.98
C ASP A 718 11.40 27.33 28.07
N LEU A 719 10.11 26.99 28.09
CA LEU A 719 9.66 25.62 28.07
C LEU A 719 10.02 24.90 26.74
N LEU A 720 9.91 25.57 25.58
CA LEU A 720 10.31 25.03 24.29
C LEU A 720 11.82 24.81 24.22
N TYR A 721 12.64 25.71 24.78
CA TYR A 721 14.08 25.50 24.87
C TYR A 721 14.44 24.35 25.78
N ALA A 722 13.81 24.22 26.94
CA ALA A 722 14.01 23.11 27.89
C ALA A 722 13.64 21.78 27.22
N TYR A 723 12.49 21.76 26.53
CA TYR A 723 12.04 20.57 25.78
C TYR A 723 13.03 20.23 24.66
N CYS A 724 13.39 21.19 23.83
CA CYS A 724 14.33 21.00 22.73
C CYS A 724 15.70 20.50 23.22
N ARG A 725 16.17 20.94 24.39
CA ARG A 725 17.43 20.50 25.01
C ARG A 725 17.35 19.06 25.50
N SER A 726 16.26 18.69 26.20
CA SER A 726 16.14 17.41 26.91
C SER A 726 15.58 16.27 26.08
N GLN A 727 14.78 16.55 25.05
CA GLN A 727 14.10 15.54 24.24
C GLN A 727 14.66 15.47 22.82
N GLU A 728 14.79 14.25 22.28
CA GLU A 728 15.17 14.01 20.89
C GLU A 728 13.97 13.71 19.97
N GLU A 729 12.83 13.36 20.57
CA GLU A 729 11.59 13.06 19.86
C GLU A 729 10.50 14.08 20.21
N LEU A 730 9.60 14.34 19.25
CA LEU A 730 8.45 15.22 19.49
C LEU A 730 7.28 14.39 20.01
N ILE A 731 6.79 14.71 21.21
CA ILE A 731 5.68 13.97 21.83
C ILE A 731 4.39 14.11 21.02
N ASP A 732 4.11 15.32 20.54
CA ASP A 732 2.98 15.63 19.67
C ASP A 732 3.31 16.75 18.70
N TYR A 733 2.65 16.78 17.53
CA TYR A 733 2.77 17.86 16.57
C TYR A 733 2.32 19.22 17.13
N PHE A 734 1.35 19.21 18.03
CA PHE A 734 0.78 20.38 18.68
C PHE A 734 1.42 20.67 20.05
N LEU A 735 2.72 20.38 20.21
CA LEU A 735 3.42 20.59 21.49
C LEU A 735 3.21 22.01 22.02
N ILE A 736 3.30 23.03 21.17
CA ILE A 736 3.09 24.43 21.58
C ILE A 736 1.70 24.65 22.19
N ASP A 737 0.66 24.02 21.63
CA ASP A 737 -0.71 24.14 22.18
C ASP A 737 -0.83 23.47 23.54
N TYR A 738 -0.14 22.33 23.77
CA TYR A 738 -0.10 21.70 25.10
C TYR A 738 0.66 22.54 26.13
N LEU A 739 1.73 23.24 25.73
CA LEU A 739 2.46 24.13 26.61
C LEU A 739 1.63 25.37 26.96
N ILE A 740 0.94 25.96 26.00
CA ILE A 740 0.02 27.09 26.24
C ILE A 740 -1.13 26.62 27.12
N ASP A 741 -1.69 25.45 26.93
CA ASP A 741 -2.76 24.87 27.73
C ASP A 741 -2.31 24.65 29.18
N PHE A 742 -1.09 24.15 29.38
CA PHE A 742 -0.49 24.04 30.72
C PHE A 742 -0.36 25.39 31.41
N LEU A 743 0.16 26.39 30.72
CA LEU A 743 0.30 27.75 31.26
C LEU A 743 -1.06 28.40 31.54
N TYR A 744 -2.03 28.21 30.65
CA TYR A 744 -3.40 28.70 30.82
C TYR A 744 -4.09 28.06 32.05
N GLU A 745 -3.83 26.78 32.34
CA GLU A 745 -4.42 26.10 33.50
C GLU A 745 -3.74 26.49 34.84
N ASN A 746 -2.44 26.84 34.82
CA ASN A 746 -1.64 27.03 36.03
C ASN A 746 -1.20 28.47 36.32
N ASP A 747 -1.41 29.41 35.39
CA ASP A 747 -1.05 30.84 35.57
C ASP A 747 -2.27 31.74 35.30
N GLU A 748 -2.72 32.45 36.36
CA GLU A 748 -3.91 33.29 36.31
C GLU A 748 -3.72 34.54 35.42
N ALA A 749 -2.52 35.11 35.39
CA ALA A 749 -2.22 36.26 34.53
C ALA A 749 -2.26 35.87 33.04
N ILE A 750 -1.69 34.72 32.69
CA ILE A 750 -1.72 34.19 31.33
C ILE A 750 -3.17 33.81 30.93
N ARG A 751 -3.94 33.21 31.85
CA ARG A 751 -5.35 32.94 31.62
C ARG A 751 -6.13 34.20 31.30
N SER A 752 -6.00 35.21 32.15
CA SER A 752 -6.69 36.49 31.97
C SER A 752 -6.27 37.19 30.68
N LEU A 753 -4.98 37.11 30.33
CA LEU A 753 -4.46 37.64 29.05
C LEU A 753 -5.12 36.99 27.83
N ILE A 754 -5.24 35.67 27.85
CA ILE A 754 -5.90 34.94 26.76
C ILE A 754 -7.40 35.24 26.76
N ASP A 755 -8.07 35.19 27.92
CA ASP A 755 -9.52 35.35 28.01
C ASP A 755 -10.01 36.75 27.68
N SER A 756 -9.14 37.75 27.77
CA SER A 756 -9.45 39.17 27.38
C SER A 756 -9.80 39.29 25.87
N VAL A 757 -9.36 38.35 25.03
CA VAL A 757 -9.63 38.38 23.59
C VAL A 757 -10.96 37.66 23.32
N PRO A 758 -11.94 38.26 22.65
CA PRO A 758 -13.19 37.58 22.27
C PRO A 758 -13.00 36.63 21.10
N VAL A 759 -14.06 35.86 20.76
CA VAL A 759 -14.15 35.15 19.47
C VAL A 759 -14.17 36.16 18.35
N ASN A 760 -13.25 35.99 17.38
CA ASN A 760 -12.98 37.05 16.37
C ASN A 760 -12.93 36.52 14.92
N ASN A 761 -12.48 35.32 14.66
CA ASN A 761 -12.38 34.77 13.32
C ASN A 761 -12.91 33.33 13.28
N PRO A 762 -14.22 33.10 13.50
CA PRO A 762 -14.80 31.75 13.59
C PRO A 762 -14.69 30.93 12.32
N GLY A 763 -14.68 31.57 11.14
CA GLY A 763 -14.57 30.97 9.83
C GLY A 763 -13.15 30.88 9.25
N CYS A 764 -12.10 30.99 10.07
CA CYS A 764 -10.70 31.07 9.59
C CYS A 764 -10.22 29.88 8.74
N HIS A 765 -10.94 28.76 8.68
CA HIS A 765 -10.61 27.60 7.86
C HIS A 765 -11.52 27.42 6.64
N GLU A 766 -12.55 28.21 6.46
CA GLU A 766 -13.60 28.02 5.44
C GLU A 766 -13.10 28.32 4.03
N LEU A 767 -12.33 29.38 3.84
CA LEU A 767 -11.78 29.75 2.54
C LEU A 767 -11.00 28.60 1.88
N GLN A 768 -10.33 27.78 2.68
CA GLN A 768 -9.59 26.59 2.19
C GLN A 768 -10.49 25.62 1.40
N GLY A 769 -11.76 25.50 1.78
CA GLY A 769 -12.73 24.61 1.12
C GLY A 769 -13.19 25.14 -0.23
N LEU A 770 -13.16 26.46 -0.42
CA LEU A 770 -13.64 27.13 -1.61
C LEU A 770 -12.58 27.24 -2.72
N LEU A 771 -11.29 27.06 -2.44
CA LEU A 771 -10.21 27.37 -3.39
C LEU A 771 -10.34 26.72 -4.75
N ASN A 772 -10.83 25.49 -4.85
CA ASN A 772 -11.05 24.78 -6.13
C ASN A 772 -12.50 24.87 -6.65
N MET A 773 -13.35 25.65 -5.99
CA MET A 773 -14.73 25.89 -6.45
C MET A 773 -14.76 27.02 -7.48
N PRO A 774 -15.77 27.06 -8.39
CA PRO A 774 -15.98 28.22 -9.26
C PRO A 774 -16.05 29.49 -8.43
N PHE A 775 -15.45 30.56 -8.93
CA PHE A 775 -15.45 31.83 -8.24
C PHE A 775 -16.89 32.39 -8.14
N SER A 776 -17.28 32.71 -6.92
CA SER A 776 -18.54 33.39 -6.62
C SER A 776 -18.26 34.51 -5.65
N GLU A 777 -18.52 35.74 -6.08
CA GLU A 777 -18.29 36.91 -5.24
C GLU A 777 -19.13 36.87 -3.96
N SER A 778 -20.37 36.42 -4.04
CA SER A 778 -21.24 36.26 -2.88
C SER A 778 -20.71 35.24 -1.86
N ALA A 779 -20.19 34.07 -2.31
CA ALA A 779 -19.64 33.07 -1.42
C ALA A 779 -18.36 33.54 -0.72
N VAL A 780 -17.50 34.26 -1.45
CA VAL A 780 -16.26 34.83 -0.89
C VAL A 780 -16.59 35.95 0.09
N ARG A 781 -17.53 36.85 -0.23
CA ARG A 781 -17.99 37.91 0.66
C ARG A 781 -18.63 37.36 1.94
N GLN A 782 -19.50 36.39 1.84
CA GLN A 782 -20.11 35.74 3.01
C GLN A 782 -19.04 35.17 3.96
N THR A 783 -18.00 34.52 3.40
CA THR A 783 -16.87 34.00 4.20
C THR A 783 -16.07 35.14 4.85
N ALA A 784 -15.95 36.28 4.18
CA ALA A 784 -15.24 37.47 4.68
C ALA A 784 -16.03 38.24 5.76
N GLU A 785 -17.34 38.12 5.82
CA GLU A 785 -18.17 38.75 6.88
C GLU A 785 -17.88 38.14 8.27
N GLU A 786 -17.58 36.84 8.32
CA GLU A 786 -17.29 36.15 9.60
C GLU A 786 -15.79 36.14 9.98
N SER A 787 -14.88 36.38 9.02
CA SER A 787 -13.43 36.25 9.26
C SER A 787 -12.62 37.04 8.23
N CYS A 788 -11.62 37.79 8.68
CA CYS A 788 -10.65 38.44 7.80
C CYS A 788 -9.31 37.71 7.70
N ILE A 789 -9.05 36.72 8.60
CA ILE A 789 -7.79 35.96 8.70
C ILE A 789 -8.08 34.49 8.36
N PHE A 790 -7.45 33.98 7.29
CA PHE A 790 -7.69 32.62 6.80
C PHE A 790 -6.44 31.76 6.82
N LYS A 791 -6.51 30.57 7.45
CA LYS A 791 -5.45 29.57 7.45
C LYS A 791 -5.59 28.64 6.25
N LEU A 792 -4.60 28.69 5.34
CA LEU A 792 -4.57 27.87 4.12
C LEU A 792 -3.54 26.73 4.23
N ASN A 793 -3.65 25.76 3.31
CA ASN A 793 -2.75 24.62 3.22
C ASN A 793 -2.20 24.47 1.80
N TYR A 794 -0.97 24.85 1.58
CA TYR A 794 -0.27 24.81 0.29
C TYR A 794 0.09 23.39 -0.22
N ARG A 795 -0.04 22.37 0.61
CA ARG A 795 0.27 20.97 0.23
C ARG A 795 -0.81 20.29 -0.59
N ARG A 796 -1.92 21.00 -0.84
CA ARG A 796 -2.99 20.54 -1.75
C ARG A 796 -2.75 21.13 -3.13
N GLU A 797 -3.18 20.41 -4.17
CA GLU A 797 -3.16 20.92 -5.55
C GLU A 797 -4.35 21.85 -5.77
N PHE A 798 -4.10 23.01 -6.35
CA PHE A 798 -5.10 24.00 -6.72
C PHE A 798 -5.03 24.28 -8.21
N GLN A 799 -6.19 24.47 -8.82
CA GLN A 799 -6.35 24.80 -10.23
C GLN A 799 -6.89 26.22 -10.37
N LYS A 800 -6.36 27.00 -11.31
CA LYS A 800 -6.83 28.37 -11.57
C LYS A 800 -8.19 28.41 -12.25
N GLU A 801 -8.51 27.34 -13.01
CA GLU A 801 -9.77 27.16 -13.70
C GLU A 801 -10.36 25.79 -13.40
N THR A 802 -11.68 25.69 -13.46
CA THR A 802 -12.42 24.43 -13.39
C THR A 802 -12.28 23.66 -14.70
N VAL A 803 -12.76 22.41 -14.74
CA VAL A 803 -12.83 21.60 -15.97
C VAL A 803 -13.70 22.25 -17.06
N HIS A 804 -14.58 23.18 -16.69
CA HIS A 804 -15.45 23.94 -17.59
C HIS A 804 -14.87 25.32 -17.97
N HIS A 805 -13.57 25.56 -17.72
CA HIS A 805 -12.90 26.83 -17.96
C HIS A 805 -13.47 28.03 -17.17
N GLU A 806 -14.17 27.76 -16.07
CA GLU A 806 -14.60 28.80 -15.15
C GLU A 806 -13.47 29.12 -14.16
N LYS A 807 -13.24 30.39 -13.88
CA LYS A 807 -12.24 30.82 -12.90
C LYS A 807 -12.58 30.25 -11.51
N THR A 808 -11.57 29.64 -10.83
CA THR A 808 -11.74 29.21 -9.44
C THR A 808 -11.48 30.34 -8.46
N VAL A 809 -11.85 30.14 -7.19
CA VAL A 809 -11.47 31.09 -6.11
C VAL A 809 -9.95 31.21 -6.01
N TYR A 810 -9.19 30.12 -6.19
CA TYR A 810 -7.73 30.18 -6.24
C TYR A 810 -7.22 30.98 -7.43
N GLY A 811 -7.80 30.79 -8.61
CA GLY A 811 -7.47 31.61 -9.80
C GLY A 811 -7.71 33.10 -9.58
N TRP A 812 -8.84 33.44 -8.95
CA TRP A 812 -9.15 34.83 -8.58
C TRP A 812 -8.15 35.41 -7.57
N LEU A 813 -7.78 34.65 -6.53
CA LEU A 813 -6.74 35.09 -5.58
C LEU A 813 -5.38 35.33 -6.26
N ALA A 814 -5.00 34.44 -7.20
CA ALA A 814 -3.75 34.56 -7.92
C ALA A 814 -3.69 35.83 -8.82
N GLU A 815 -4.77 36.17 -9.48
CA GLU A 815 -4.86 37.36 -10.33
C GLU A 815 -4.94 38.65 -9.50
N ARG A 816 -5.80 38.72 -8.50
CA ARG A 816 -5.91 39.85 -7.60
C ARG A 816 -4.55 40.29 -7.03
N THR A 817 -3.64 39.34 -6.90
CA THR A 817 -2.29 39.59 -6.39
C THR A 817 -1.24 39.75 -7.49
N ALA A 818 -1.60 39.61 -8.80
CA ALA A 818 -0.67 39.77 -9.92
C ALA A 818 -0.72 41.19 -10.52
N ASP A 819 -1.88 41.87 -10.45
CA ASP A 819 -2.13 43.15 -11.07
C ASP A 819 -1.65 44.37 -10.23
N LYS A 820 -0.94 44.13 -9.13
CA LYS A 820 -0.30 45.14 -8.31
C LYS A 820 1.17 44.79 -8.05
#